data_810d968f404131c2dd244c3521f05644
#
_entry.id   810d968f404131c2dd244c3521f05644
#
_cell.length_a   1.000
_cell.length_b   1.000
_cell.length_c   1.000
_cell.angle_alpha   90.00
_cell.angle_beta   90.00
_cell.angle_gamma   90.00
#
_symmetry.space_group_name_H-M   'P 1'
#
loop_
_entity.id
_entity.type
_entity.pdbx_description
1 polymer ?
#
loop_
_entity_poly.entity_id
_entity_poly.type
_entity_poly.pdbx_seq_one_letter_code
_entity_poly.pdbx_strand_id
1 'polypeptide(L)'
;KFSIKKKDDAAAKVGEDAQNAAAIKAHPLLSRLQLGGGLSTVGYASVRDTAAINKIIYSAVAKRLLPSDLRLLWSAQPADNVKMKNIYELHALKVTTTTGRAPLEGDVITDAKDEFDQMGSPVVSMKMNTEGARKWAQMTKANVGKAIAIVLDGVVYSAPRVNGEIDGGNSQISGNFTIEMTKDLANTLKSGRMPAPARIVQEEVVGPTLGAQSIQMGIISFVVAFVLLMVYMVMMYNIVPGMMANLALLVNVFFTLGILTSFQAALTLPGLAGMVLSLGTAVDANVLIYERIKEELRSGKGMKQAVAAGYGNAFSAIFDSNLTSLITGVILLTTGTGPIRGFATTWIIGIIVSFFTAVFLTRLVYDYKLNHDKWMHCKFDTAVSHNLMQGKKYKFMSMYKTTFTVAIVAAVVFIGSFFVRGLSKSIDFTGGRNYVVQFENPVEPEQIRTVLGDAFVNADGSKATTGAIAIGTDGKTIRVSTNYMIESNSPTVDDEAETILYNALKKANLVSQKSVEAFKNPDVRQGGSIISSTKVGPSVAKDITMGAIYSVLFALIAIFLYILIRFRNVAFSVGSTVALAFDALTVIGFYSLLWGLVPFSLEIDQTFIGAILTVVGYSINDKVVVFDRIRENLKLHPKGDRQQLFNASINETLARTINTSTSTLIVLLCIFILGGDSIRSFSFAMILGVVFGTLSSIFIASPMAYIVLGRKIKEEPAEEAAVAEVK
;
A
#
# COMPACT_ATOMS: atom_id res chain seq x y z
N LYS A 1 -1.95 16.13 63.83
CA LYS A 1 -0.86 16.97 63.21
C LYS A 1 -0.70 16.76 61.68
N PHE A 2 -1.01 15.61 61.10
CA PHE A 2 -0.92 15.38 59.65
C PHE A 2 -2.09 16.00 58.83
N SER A 3 -3.24 16.23 59.46
CA SER A 3 -4.42 16.76 58.76
C SER A 3 -4.38 18.28 58.60
N ILE A 4 -3.70 18.98 59.51
CA ILE A 4 -3.57 20.44 59.50
C ILE A 4 -2.57 20.89 58.42
N LYS A 5 -1.43 20.19 58.25
CA LYS A 5 -0.45 20.49 57.21
C LYS A 5 -1.00 20.35 55.79
N LYS A 6 -1.86 19.35 55.54
CA LYS A 6 -2.51 19.17 54.25
C LYS A 6 -3.54 20.24 53.88
N LYS A 7 -4.17 20.85 54.90
CA LYS A 7 -5.12 21.97 54.67
C LYS A 7 -4.41 23.27 54.36
N ASP A 8 -3.28 23.53 55.04
CA ASP A 8 -2.50 24.74 54.82
C ASP A 8 -1.78 24.70 53.46
N ASP A 9 -1.26 23.55 53.02
CA ASP A 9 -0.67 23.38 51.68
C ASP A 9 -1.72 23.52 50.57
N ALA A 10 -2.96 23.10 50.80
CA ALA A 10 -4.04 23.24 49.84
C ALA A 10 -4.57 24.69 49.79
N ALA A 11 -4.65 25.37 50.92
CA ALA A 11 -5.05 26.77 50.98
C ALA A 11 -3.96 27.72 50.40
N ALA A 12 -2.68 27.40 50.62
CA ALA A 12 -1.56 28.10 50.00
C ALA A 12 -1.55 27.96 48.47
N LYS A 13 -1.78 26.73 47.94
CA LYS A 13 -1.91 26.52 46.50
C LYS A 13 -3.10 27.25 45.89
N VAL A 14 -4.24 27.24 46.52
CA VAL A 14 -5.45 27.99 46.05
C VAL A 14 -5.20 29.48 46.06
N GLY A 15 -4.45 30.03 47.02
CA GLY A 15 -4.02 31.43 47.08
C GLY A 15 -3.03 31.79 45.95
N GLU A 16 -2.04 30.92 45.67
CA GLU A 16 -1.10 31.09 44.56
C GLU A 16 -1.80 30.97 43.18
N ASP A 17 -2.72 30.06 43.01
CA ASP A 17 -3.50 29.92 41.78
C ASP A 17 -4.41 31.11 41.51
N ALA A 18 -4.99 31.72 42.58
CA ALA A 18 -5.81 32.92 42.48
C ALA A 18 -4.96 34.18 42.18
N GLN A 19 -3.78 34.32 42.78
CA GLN A 19 -2.82 35.39 42.48
C GLN A 19 -2.25 35.27 41.07
N ASN A 20 -1.93 34.09 40.64
CA ASN A 20 -1.48 33.82 39.26
C ASN A 20 -2.58 34.13 38.24
N ALA A 21 -3.83 33.79 38.53
CA ALA A 21 -4.97 34.13 37.66
C ALA A 21 -5.23 35.65 37.59
N ALA A 22 -5.03 36.40 38.69
CA ALA A 22 -5.13 37.83 38.70
C ALA A 22 -3.96 38.49 37.94
N ALA A 23 -2.74 38.01 38.11
CA ALA A 23 -1.55 38.47 37.39
C ALA A 23 -1.66 38.21 35.86
N ILE A 24 -2.22 37.06 35.46
CA ILE A 24 -2.49 36.73 34.06
C ILE A 24 -3.51 37.67 33.44
N LYS A 25 -4.53 38.13 34.19
CA LYS A 25 -5.51 39.10 33.70
C LYS A 25 -4.93 40.52 33.60
N ALA A 26 -4.08 40.92 34.53
CA ALA A 26 -3.47 42.25 34.54
C ALA A 26 -2.35 42.41 33.50
N HIS A 27 -1.50 41.41 33.38
CA HIS A 27 -0.34 41.43 32.48
C HIS A 27 -0.20 40.10 31.71
N PRO A 28 -1.07 39.84 30.73
CA PRO A 28 -1.19 38.52 30.07
C PRO A 28 0.08 38.06 29.33
N LEU A 29 0.96 38.97 28.93
CA LEU A 29 2.23 38.67 28.29
C LEU A 29 3.33 38.43 29.34
N LEU A 30 3.51 39.38 30.28
CA LEU A 30 4.61 39.33 31.28
C LEU A 30 4.45 38.23 32.32
N SER A 31 3.23 37.76 32.56
CA SER A 31 2.97 36.65 33.45
C SER A 31 3.39 35.28 32.86
N ARG A 32 3.57 35.20 31.53
CA ARG A 32 3.94 33.97 30.81
C ARG A 32 5.32 34.02 30.18
N LEU A 33 5.82 35.24 29.91
CA LEU A 33 7.13 35.47 29.29
C LEU A 33 8.07 36.04 30.35
N GLN A 34 9.06 35.28 30.77
CA GLN A 34 10.14 35.74 31.60
C GLN A 34 11.11 36.57 30.76
N LEU A 35 11.27 37.87 31.07
CA LEU A 35 12.17 38.73 30.31
C LEU A 35 13.60 38.24 30.42
N GLY A 36 14.30 38.20 29.29
CA GLY A 36 15.68 37.74 29.15
C GLY A 36 16.59 38.88 28.69
N GLY A 37 17.85 38.83 29.07
CA GLY A 37 18.87 39.81 28.73
C GLY A 37 19.95 39.21 27.82
N GLY A 38 19.62 38.85 26.60
CA GLY A 38 20.58 38.37 25.56
C GLY A 38 20.74 39.36 24.41
N LEU A 39 21.68 39.12 23.51
CA LEU A 39 21.90 39.96 22.31
C LEU A 39 20.67 40.01 21.39
N SER A 40 19.94 38.93 21.27
CA SER A 40 18.73 38.79 20.45
C SER A 40 17.54 38.24 21.24
N THR A 41 17.75 37.67 22.44
CA THR A 41 16.71 37.02 23.26
C THR A 41 15.93 38.08 24.06
N VAL A 42 14.62 38.15 23.80
CA VAL A 42 13.70 39.05 24.50
C VAL A 42 13.19 38.40 25.79
N GLY A 43 13.02 37.11 25.78
CA GLY A 43 12.52 36.39 26.95
C GLY A 43 12.47 34.88 26.75
N TYR A 44 12.07 34.22 27.82
CA TYR A 44 11.97 32.78 27.96
C TYR A 44 10.54 32.39 28.30
N ALA A 45 10.01 31.35 27.70
CA ALA A 45 8.69 30.84 28.04
C ALA A 45 8.62 29.31 27.94
N SER A 46 7.71 28.74 28.74
CA SER A 46 7.39 27.30 28.63
C SER A 46 6.69 27.00 27.31
N VAL A 47 6.93 25.84 26.74
CA VAL A 47 6.21 25.31 25.55
C VAL A 47 4.69 25.49 25.68
N ARG A 48 4.14 25.27 26.87
CA ARG A 48 2.70 25.40 27.15
C ARG A 48 2.14 26.81 26.93
N ASP A 49 3.00 27.81 27.09
CA ASP A 49 2.61 29.21 27.01
C ASP A 49 2.87 29.86 25.65
N THR A 50 3.66 29.20 24.77
CA THR A 50 4.05 29.72 23.45
C THR A 50 2.84 30.07 22.60
N ALA A 51 1.81 29.21 22.57
CA ALA A 51 0.59 29.43 21.80
C ALA A 51 -0.20 30.66 22.32
N ALA A 52 -0.29 30.85 23.64
CA ALA A 52 -0.95 31.99 24.24
C ALA A 52 -0.18 33.29 23.99
N ILE A 53 1.14 33.25 24.10
CA ILE A 53 2.04 34.37 23.79
C ILE A 53 1.92 34.73 22.30
N ASN A 54 1.92 33.77 21.40
CA ASN A 54 1.74 33.98 19.95
C ASN A 54 0.40 34.68 19.64
N LYS A 55 -0.70 34.31 20.29
CA LYS A 55 -2.00 35.00 20.14
C LYS A 55 -1.92 36.48 20.53
N ILE A 56 -1.09 36.83 21.49
CA ILE A 56 -0.91 38.19 21.92
C ILE A 56 0.00 38.98 20.97
N ILE A 57 1.20 38.46 20.68
CA ILE A 57 2.19 39.18 19.85
C ILE A 57 1.77 39.32 18.39
N TYR A 58 1.00 38.38 17.85
CA TYR A 58 0.47 38.43 16.48
C TYR A 58 -0.94 39.03 16.38
N SER A 59 -1.50 39.54 17.48
CA SER A 59 -2.81 40.19 17.47
C SER A 59 -2.78 41.49 16.65
N ALA A 60 -3.95 41.95 16.18
CA ALA A 60 -4.09 43.17 15.42
C ALA A 60 -3.64 44.43 16.25
N VAL A 61 -3.77 44.37 17.57
CA VAL A 61 -3.32 45.43 18.49
C VAL A 61 -1.80 45.43 18.56
N ALA A 62 -1.17 44.30 18.78
CA ALA A 62 0.29 44.19 18.85
C ALA A 62 0.96 44.61 17.51
N LYS A 63 0.39 44.24 16.39
CA LYS A 63 0.88 44.65 15.05
C LYS A 63 0.87 46.16 14.81
N ARG A 64 0.03 46.91 15.52
CA ARG A 64 0.00 48.40 15.46
C ARG A 64 1.01 49.05 16.39
N LEU A 65 1.40 48.36 17.45
CA LEU A 65 2.29 48.89 18.50
C LEU A 65 3.76 48.51 18.25
N LEU A 66 4.00 47.37 17.60
CA LEU A 66 5.35 46.87 17.29
C LEU A 66 5.87 47.50 15.99
N PRO A 67 7.19 47.77 15.90
CA PRO A 67 7.80 48.22 14.63
C PRO A 67 7.53 47.25 13.49
N SER A 68 7.30 47.78 12.30
CA SER A 68 6.98 46.96 11.13
C SER A 68 8.15 46.06 10.64
N ASP A 69 9.38 46.42 11.01
CA ASP A 69 10.61 45.71 10.73
C ASP A 69 10.98 44.67 11.82
N LEU A 70 10.15 44.53 12.86
CA LEU A 70 10.37 43.55 13.94
C LEU A 70 9.66 42.21 13.62
N ARG A 71 10.42 41.11 13.74
CA ARG A 71 9.89 39.77 13.81
C ARG A 71 10.28 39.07 15.09
N LEU A 72 9.32 38.46 15.77
CA LEU A 72 9.55 37.69 16.98
C LEU A 72 9.43 36.19 16.62
N LEU A 73 10.50 35.44 16.83
CA LEU A 73 10.55 34.00 16.50
C LEU A 73 11.11 33.23 17.69
N TRP A 74 10.61 32.00 17.86
CA TRP A 74 11.05 31.07 18.90
C TRP A 74 12.33 30.33 18.48
N SER A 75 13.15 29.95 19.48
CA SER A 75 14.26 29.03 19.24
C SER A 75 13.77 27.66 18.82
N ALA A 76 14.54 26.94 17.97
CA ALA A 76 14.24 25.58 17.56
C ALA A 76 14.42 24.58 18.71
N GLN A 77 15.28 24.88 19.66
CA GLN A 77 15.64 24.03 20.78
C GLN A 77 15.41 24.72 22.11
N PRO A 78 15.19 23.95 23.21
CA PRO A 78 15.10 24.50 24.55
C PRO A 78 16.39 25.22 24.97
N ALA A 79 16.28 26.24 25.80
CA ALA A 79 17.42 26.98 26.32
C ALA A 79 18.30 26.10 27.25
N ASP A 80 19.58 25.98 26.95
CA ASP A 80 20.50 25.07 27.62
C ASP A 80 20.82 25.43 29.10
N ASN A 81 20.57 26.65 29.49
CA ASN A 81 20.98 27.17 30.82
C ASN A 81 19.93 27.00 31.93
N VAL A 82 18.80 26.38 31.67
CA VAL A 82 17.72 26.27 32.65
C VAL A 82 17.53 24.80 33.03
N LYS A 83 17.63 24.50 34.32
CA LYS A 83 17.39 23.17 34.92
C LYS A 83 15.98 22.59 34.63
N MET A 84 15.13 23.30 33.88
CA MET A 84 13.79 22.89 33.47
C MET A 84 13.79 22.56 31.97
N LYS A 85 13.59 21.32 31.64
CA LYS A 85 13.29 20.87 30.28
C LYS A 85 12.02 21.56 29.76
N ASN A 86 12.02 22.06 28.52
CA ASN A 86 10.88 22.68 27.80
C ASN A 86 10.71 24.19 27.95
N ILE A 87 11.78 24.97 28.16
CA ILE A 87 11.78 26.44 28.09
C ILE A 87 12.44 26.85 26.77
N TYR A 88 11.76 27.67 25.98
CA TYR A 88 12.22 28.17 24.68
C TYR A 88 12.52 29.67 24.74
N GLU A 89 13.49 30.09 23.90
CA GLU A 89 13.87 31.49 23.79
C GLU A 89 13.02 32.20 22.73
N LEU A 90 12.54 33.41 23.05
CA LEU A 90 11.92 34.29 22.07
C LEU A 90 12.95 35.31 21.59
N HIS A 91 13.27 35.25 20.29
CA HIS A 91 14.23 36.15 19.66
C HIS A 91 13.54 37.30 18.94
N ALA A 92 14.12 38.49 19.03
CA ALA A 92 13.73 39.66 18.27
C ALA A 92 14.65 39.82 17.04
N LEU A 93 14.09 39.72 15.87
CA LEU A 93 14.81 39.84 14.60
C LEU A 93 14.42 41.10 13.86
N LYS A 94 15.39 41.81 13.32
CA LYS A 94 15.18 42.96 12.44
C LYS A 94 15.08 42.49 10.97
N VAL A 95 13.96 42.81 10.35
CA VAL A 95 13.73 42.57 8.93
C VAL A 95 14.30 43.75 8.14
N THR A 96 15.31 43.51 7.31
CA THR A 96 16.02 44.55 6.54
C THR A 96 15.57 44.64 5.09
N THR A 97 14.75 43.69 4.62
CA THR A 97 14.27 43.63 3.22
C THR A 97 12.81 44.10 3.15
N THR A 98 12.46 44.83 2.10
CA THR A 98 11.08 45.26 1.82
C THR A 98 10.10 44.11 1.60
N THR A 99 10.61 42.96 1.14
CA THR A 99 9.83 41.73 0.89
C THR A 99 9.57 40.91 2.16
N GLY A 100 10.19 41.28 3.29
CA GLY A 100 10.10 40.47 4.51
C GLY A 100 10.87 39.17 4.49
N ARG A 101 11.64 38.87 3.44
CA ARG A 101 12.51 37.70 3.32
C ARG A 101 13.88 37.97 3.95
N ALA A 102 14.63 36.89 4.21
CA ALA A 102 16.00 37.00 4.66
C ALA A 102 16.87 37.68 3.58
N PRO A 103 17.84 38.53 3.94
CA PRO A 103 18.76 39.12 2.97
C PRO A 103 19.71 38.11 2.33
N LEU A 104 19.94 36.98 3.01
CA LEU A 104 20.70 35.83 2.52
C LEU A 104 19.83 34.59 2.69
N GLU A 105 19.56 33.87 1.62
CA GLU A 105 18.77 32.64 1.62
C GLU A 105 19.68 31.41 1.47
N GLY A 106 19.17 30.19 1.74
CA GLY A 106 19.98 28.97 1.76
C GLY A 106 20.54 28.52 0.40
N ASP A 107 20.07 29.09 -0.72
CA ASP A 107 20.50 28.80 -2.06
C ASP A 107 21.96 29.21 -2.36
N VAL A 108 22.51 30.10 -1.52
CA VAL A 108 23.92 30.53 -1.64
C VAL A 108 24.90 29.58 -0.94
N ILE A 109 24.41 28.65 -0.11
CA ILE A 109 25.25 27.67 0.59
C ILE A 109 25.56 26.51 -0.35
N THR A 110 26.86 26.29 -0.59
CA THR A 110 27.34 25.22 -1.49
C THR A 110 27.72 23.95 -0.73
N ASP A 111 28.19 24.07 0.50
CA ASP A 111 28.52 22.94 1.38
C ASP A 111 28.39 23.35 2.85
N ALA A 112 28.06 22.38 3.71
CA ALA A 112 28.07 22.55 5.15
C ALA A 112 28.45 21.23 5.82
N LYS A 113 29.29 21.26 6.85
CA LYS A 113 29.80 20.10 7.56
C LYS A 113 29.86 20.33 9.06
N ASP A 114 29.60 19.28 9.81
CA ASP A 114 29.90 19.24 11.22
C ASP A 114 31.40 18.95 11.43
N GLU A 115 32.08 19.79 12.16
CA GLU A 115 33.51 19.72 12.45
C GLU A 115 33.77 20.00 13.91
N PHE A 116 35.02 19.84 14.34
CA PHE A 116 35.46 20.22 15.68
C PHE A 116 36.43 21.42 15.55
N ASP A 117 36.29 22.39 16.44
CA ASP A 117 37.24 23.49 16.52
C ASP A 117 38.58 23.03 17.12
N GLN A 118 39.55 23.95 17.19
CA GLN A 118 40.89 23.65 17.76
C GLN A 118 40.81 23.28 19.26
N MET A 119 39.71 23.54 19.95
CA MET A 119 39.49 23.20 21.35
C MET A 119 38.66 21.92 21.52
N GLY A 120 38.31 21.24 20.42
CA GLY A 120 37.51 20.03 20.41
C GLY A 120 36.00 20.27 20.61
N SER A 121 35.52 21.52 20.49
CA SER A 121 34.09 21.83 20.55
C SER A 121 33.39 21.60 19.21
N PRO A 122 32.15 21.03 19.20
CA PRO A 122 31.43 20.82 17.95
C PRO A 122 31.03 22.16 17.31
N VAL A 123 31.29 22.30 16.02
CA VAL A 123 31.00 23.49 15.22
C VAL A 123 30.46 23.11 13.85
N VAL A 124 29.80 24.05 13.17
CA VAL A 124 29.35 23.86 11.79
C VAL A 124 30.16 24.76 10.87
N SER A 125 30.89 24.15 9.95
CA SER A 125 31.58 24.84 8.86
C SER A 125 30.66 24.96 7.65
N MET A 126 30.51 26.14 7.08
CA MET A 126 29.70 26.38 5.89
C MET A 126 30.47 27.14 4.82
N LYS A 127 30.20 26.78 3.55
CA LYS A 127 30.80 27.39 2.37
C LYS A 127 29.72 27.98 1.49
N MET A 128 29.94 29.20 1.01
CA MET A 128 29.00 29.92 0.15
C MET A 128 29.57 30.07 -1.28
N ASN A 129 28.66 30.30 -2.24
CA ASN A 129 29.02 30.70 -3.57
C ASN A 129 29.52 32.17 -3.60
N THR A 130 30.03 32.64 -4.73
CA THR A 130 30.63 33.98 -4.88
C THR A 130 29.65 35.11 -4.54
N GLU A 131 28.38 34.95 -4.90
CA GLU A 131 27.33 35.94 -4.58
C GLU A 131 27.01 35.98 -3.10
N GLY A 132 26.83 34.80 -2.52
CA GLY A 132 26.62 34.65 -1.08
C GLY A 132 27.78 35.21 -0.25
N ALA A 133 29.01 34.91 -0.63
CA ALA A 133 30.21 35.42 0.02
C ALA A 133 30.26 36.95 0.07
N ARG A 134 29.94 37.64 -1.03
CA ARG A 134 29.88 39.12 -1.05
C ARG A 134 28.79 39.68 -0.13
N LYS A 135 27.60 39.12 -0.19
CA LYS A 135 26.46 39.52 0.69
C LYS A 135 26.77 39.23 2.14
N TRP A 136 27.41 38.11 2.43
CA TRP A 136 27.80 37.70 3.78
C TRP A 136 28.85 38.63 4.38
N ALA A 137 29.88 38.99 3.62
CA ALA A 137 30.89 39.94 4.02
C ALA A 137 30.27 41.31 4.37
N GLN A 138 29.39 41.82 3.52
CA GLN A 138 28.67 43.10 3.78
C GLN A 138 27.80 43.01 5.03
N MET A 139 27.06 41.88 5.21
CA MET A 139 26.16 41.68 6.33
C MET A 139 26.91 41.49 7.64
N THR A 140 28.02 40.77 7.66
CA THR A 140 28.86 40.60 8.85
C THR A 140 29.57 41.87 9.20
N LYS A 141 30.09 42.63 8.23
CA LYS A 141 30.69 43.99 8.46
C LYS A 141 29.72 44.97 9.11
N ALA A 142 28.47 45.01 8.63
CA ALA A 142 27.44 45.91 9.15
C ALA A 142 26.92 45.50 10.53
N ASN A 143 27.14 44.25 10.96
CA ASN A 143 26.62 43.69 12.20
C ASN A 143 27.70 43.18 13.17
N VAL A 144 28.93 43.69 13.07
CA VAL A 144 30.00 43.36 14.02
C VAL A 144 29.53 43.67 15.45
N GLY A 145 29.69 42.73 16.36
CA GLY A 145 29.25 42.82 17.76
C GLY A 145 27.75 42.53 18.01
N LYS A 146 26.95 42.38 16.95
CA LYS A 146 25.54 41.97 16.99
C LYS A 146 25.37 40.51 16.63
N ALA A 147 24.17 39.96 16.83
CA ALA A 147 23.84 38.60 16.43
C ALA A 147 23.23 38.60 15.02
N ILE A 148 23.57 37.55 14.26
CA ILE A 148 22.88 37.19 13.01
C ILE A 148 22.17 35.88 13.23
N ALA A 149 20.85 35.85 13.04
CA ALA A 149 20.03 34.65 13.26
C ALA A 149 19.99 33.79 12.01
N ILE A 150 20.14 32.47 12.21
CA ILE A 150 19.89 31.44 11.23
C ILE A 150 18.47 30.92 11.49
N VAL A 151 17.58 31.18 10.55
CA VAL A 151 16.15 30.88 10.67
C VAL A 151 15.75 29.83 9.62
N LEU A 152 15.07 28.80 10.06
CA LEU A 152 14.48 27.78 9.19
C LEU A 152 13.02 27.58 9.60
N ASP A 153 12.10 27.54 8.61
CA ASP A 153 10.65 27.33 8.84
C ASP A 153 10.03 28.19 9.96
N GLY A 154 10.55 29.42 10.12
CA GLY A 154 10.02 30.35 11.10
C GLY A 154 10.51 30.16 12.55
N VAL A 155 11.48 29.27 12.77
CA VAL A 155 12.15 29.06 14.05
C VAL A 155 13.64 29.39 13.96
N VAL A 156 14.21 29.93 15.06
CA VAL A 156 15.62 30.28 15.14
C VAL A 156 16.45 29.07 15.58
N TYR A 157 17.29 28.60 14.69
CA TYR A 157 18.20 27.48 15.01
C TYR A 157 19.43 27.93 15.79
N SER A 158 19.96 29.09 15.44
CA SER A 158 21.10 29.68 16.11
C SER A 158 21.13 31.18 15.85
N ALA A 159 21.68 31.99 16.79
CA ALA A 159 21.86 33.41 16.64
C ALA A 159 23.27 33.84 17.14
N PRO A 160 24.34 33.37 16.44
CA PRO A 160 25.72 33.63 16.85
C PRO A 160 26.06 35.10 16.75
N ARG A 161 26.95 35.57 17.66
CA ARG A 161 27.52 36.91 17.61
C ARG A 161 28.56 36.99 16.49
N VAL A 162 28.51 38.07 15.73
CA VAL A 162 29.50 38.36 14.70
C VAL A 162 30.75 38.97 15.35
N ASN A 163 31.86 38.30 15.24
CA ASN A 163 33.13 38.77 15.84
C ASN A 163 33.93 39.71 14.91
N GLY A 164 33.69 39.65 13.61
CA GLY A 164 34.33 40.49 12.61
C GLY A 164 33.73 40.29 11.21
N GLU A 165 34.23 41.09 10.25
CA GLU A 165 33.88 40.87 8.84
C GLU A 165 34.41 39.49 8.38
N ILE A 166 33.54 38.70 7.73
CA ILE A 166 33.90 37.39 7.21
C ILE A 166 33.96 37.47 5.70
N ASP A 167 35.19 37.52 5.17
CA ASP A 167 35.48 37.60 3.75
C ASP A 167 35.74 36.19 3.20
N GLY A 168 35.48 35.95 1.92
CA GLY A 168 35.80 34.69 1.23
C GLY A 168 34.76 33.59 1.30
N GLY A 169 33.60 33.78 2.00
CA GLY A 169 32.44 32.87 1.95
C GLY A 169 32.57 31.57 2.76
N ASN A 170 33.68 31.38 3.48
CA ASN A 170 33.80 30.30 4.46
C ASN A 170 33.47 30.85 5.84
N SER A 171 32.57 30.19 6.54
CA SER A 171 32.11 30.65 7.85
C SER A 171 31.97 29.47 8.78
N GLN A 172 32.33 29.70 10.05
CA GLN A 172 32.19 28.72 11.10
C GLN A 172 31.16 29.21 12.13
N ILE A 173 30.18 28.39 12.40
CA ILE A 173 29.17 28.63 13.42
C ILE A 173 29.57 27.88 14.67
N SER A 174 29.97 28.61 15.68
CA SER A 174 30.33 28.07 17.00
C SER A 174 29.27 28.44 18.03
N GLY A 175 29.09 27.63 19.05
CA GLY A 175 28.15 27.83 20.11
C GLY A 175 28.17 26.66 21.09
N ASN A 176 27.22 26.61 22.00
CA ASN A 176 27.08 25.50 22.95
C ASN A 176 26.32 24.36 22.27
N PHE A 177 26.91 23.77 21.21
CA PHE A 177 26.30 22.71 20.43
C PHE A 177 26.67 21.32 20.92
N THR A 178 25.73 20.39 20.86
CA THR A 178 26.05 18.96 20.89
C THR A 178 26.42 18.46 19.49
N ILE A 179 27.04 17.29 19.39
CA ILE A 179 27.40 16.66 18.10
C ILE A 179 26.16 16.43 17.23
N GLU A 180 25.01 16.04 17.85
CA GLU A 180 23.76 15.87 17.13
C GLU A 180 23.24 17.19 16.56
N MET A 181 23.31 18.27 17.34
CA MET A 181 22.90 19.61 16.93
C MET A 181 23.71 20.14 15.74
N THR A 182 25.04 19.96 15.77
CA THR A 182 25.90 20.37 14.65
C THR A 182 25.62 19.57 13.38
N LYS A 183 25.39 18.28 13.52
CA LYS A 183 25.06 17.39 12.41
C LYS A 183 23.72 17.78 11.76
N ASP A 184 22.68 18.04 12.58
CA ASP A 184 21.37 18.47 12.11
C ASP A 184 21.42 19.83 11.44
N LEU A 185 22.16 20.79 12.02
CA LEU A 185 22.33 22.11 11.46
C LEU A 185 23.14 22.07 10.15
N ALA A 186 24.19 21.26 10.07
CA ALA A 186 24.99 21.09 8.86
C ALA A 186 24.13 20.45 7.73
N ASN A 187 23.36 19.41 8.03
CA ASN A 187 22.46 18.80 7.08
C ASN A 187 21.36 19.77 6.59
N THR A 188 20.81 20.55 7.48
CA THR A 188 19.83 21.59 7.18
C THR A 188 20.40 22.66 6.25
N LEU A 189 21.57 23.17 6.56
CA LEU A 189 22.27 24.18 5.73
C LEU A 189 22.66 23.60 4.34
N LYS A 190 23.10 22.35 4.31
CA LYS A 190 23.48 21.65 3.07
C LYS A 190 22.28 21.36 2.17
N SER A 191 21.11 21.11 2.72
CA SER A 191 19.88 20.88 1.94
C SER A 191 19.41 22.12 1.18
N GLY A 192 19.90 23.31 1.56
CA GLY A 192 19.67 24.55 0.85
C GLY A 192 18.22 25.02 0.87
N ARG A 193 17.85 25.85 -0.11
CA ARG A 193 16.50 26.36 -0.26
C ARG A 193 15.63 25.41 -1.07
N MET A 194 14.45 25.06 -0.58
CA MET A 194 13.44 24.40 -1.41
C MET A 194 12.85 25.39 -2.42
N PRO A 195 12.84 25.08 -3.72
CA PRO A 195 12.29 25.96 -4.76
C PRO A 195 10.80 26.26 -4.56
N ALA A 196 10.06 25.34 -3.94
CA ALA A 196 8.65 25.47 -3.59
C ALA A 196 8.40 24.89 -2.20
N PRO A 197 7.40 25.40 -1.47
CA PRO A 197 7.04 24.84 -0.16
C PRO A 197 6.52 23.41 -0.35
N ALA A 198 7.05 22.48 0.44
CA ALA A 198 6.56 21.12 0.53
C ALA A 198 5.47 21.00 1.60
N ARG A 199 4.50 20.15 1.36
CA ARG A 199 3.48 19.78 2.36
C ARG A 199 3.27 18.28 2.36
N ILE A 200 2.98 17.73 3.52
CA ILE A 200 2.62 16.32 3.66
C ILE A 200 1.20 16.13 3.11
N VAL A 201 1.07 15.36 2.04
CA VAL A 201 -0.21 15.04 1.40
C VAL A 201 -0.72 13.65 1.77
N GLN A 202 0.18 12.78 2.22
CA GLN A 202 -0.13 11.46 2.74
C GLN A 202 0.85 11.13 3.87
N GLU A 203 0.33 10.58 4.96
CA GLU A 203 1.10 10.15 6.13
C GLU A 203 0.52 8.85 6.67
N GLU A 204 1.39 7.94 7.09
CA GLU A 204 1.01 6.69 7.73
C GLU A 204 1.94 6.41 8.92
N VAL A 205 1.36 6.24 10.09
CA VAL A 205 2.05 5.90 11.33
C VAL A 205 1.52 4.57 11.85
N VAL A 206 2.39 3.58 12.02
CA VAL A 206 2.03 2.25 12.51
C VAL A 206 2.82 1.97 13.78
N GLY A 207 2.11 1.65 14.86
CA GLY A 207 2.74 1.29 16.13
C GLY A 207 3.53 -0.03 16.02
N PRO A 208 4.65 -0.18 16.75
CA PRO A 208 5.55 -1.34 16.66
C PRO A 208 4.84 -2.67 16.90
N THR A 209 3.87 -2.69 17.77
CA THR A 209 3.16 -3.90 18.16
C THR A 209 2.16 -4.38 17.11
N LEU A 210 1.45 -3.45 16.45
CA LEU A 210 0.56 -3.79 15.33
C LEU A 210 1.39 -4.29 14.15
N GLY A 211 2.54 -3.65 13.88
CA GLY A 211 3.48 -4.11 12.88
C GLY A 211 4.00 -5.52 13.15
N ALA A 212 4.48 -5.80 14.36
CA ALA A 212 4.97 -7.12 14.76
C ALA A 212 3.90 -8.21 14.65
N GLN A 213 2.68 -7.94 15.10
CA GLN A 213 1.56 -8.88 15.01
C GLN A 213 1.19 -9.18 13.55
N SER A 214 1.13 -8.17 12.70
CA SER A 214 0.81 -8.33 11.29
C SER A 214 1.89 -9.13 10.54
N ILE A 215 3.17 -8.88 10.84
CA ILE A 215 4.30 -9.64 10.29
C ILE A 215 4.21 -11.10 10.73
N GLN A 216 3.98 -11.36 12.02
CA GLN A 216 3.85 -12.73 12.55
C GLN A 216 2.72 -13.50 11.88
N MET A 217 1.53 -12.91 11.77
CA MET A 217 0.38 -13.51 11.09
C MET A 217 0.67 -13.76 9.61
N GLY A 218 1.32 -12.81 8.94
CA GLY A 218 1.75 -12.95 7.54
C GLY A 218 2.72 -14.11 7.33
N ILE A 219 3.72 -14.26 8.18
CA ILE A 219 4.70 -15.36 8.11
C ILE A 219 4.02 -16.70 8.41
N ILE A 220 3.16 -16.78 9.42
CA ILE A 220 2.43 -18.01 9.75
C ILE A 220 1.56 -18.43 8.56
N SER A 221 0.80 -17.51 7.98
CA SER A 221 -0.05 -17.80 6.81
C SER A 221 0.77 -18.27 5.61
N PHE A 222 1.94 -17.66 5.38
CA PHE A 222 2.89 -18.06 4.33
C PHE A 222 3.39 -19.50 4.54
N VAL A 223 3.89 -19.82 5.73
CA VAL A 223 4.42 -21.15 6.03
C VAL A 223 3.34 -22.22 5.93
N VAL A 224 2.15 -21.96 6.47
CA VAL A 224 1.03 -22.92 6.39
C VAL A 224 0.58 -23.11 4.95
N ALA A 225 0.43 -22.05 4.17
CA ALA A 225 0.08 -22.13 2.74
C ALA A 225 1.13 -22.93 1.96
N PHE A 226 2.41 -22.65 2.21
CA PHE A 226 3.54 -23.35 1.58
C PHE A 226 3.52 -24.85 1.86
N VAL A 227 3.36 -25.24 3.13
CA VAL A 227 3.31 -26.66 3.53
C VAL A 227 2.08 -27.35 2.92
N LEU A 228 0.90 -26.73 3.00
CA LEU A 228 -0.32 -27.31 2.42
C LEU A 228 -0.21 -27.49 0.90
N LEU A 229 0.42 -26.54 0.21
CA LEU A 229 0.65 -26.63 -1.23
C LEU A 229 1.62 -27.76 -1.58
N MET A 230 2.69 -27.92 -0.78
CA MET A 230 3.63 -29.05 -0.94
C MET A 230 2.94 -30.39 -0.77
N VAL A 231 2.09 -30.53 0.25
CA VAL A 231 1.31 -31.75 0.51
C VAL A 231 0.33 -31.99 -0.66
N TYR A 232 -0.36 -30.93 -1.12
CA TYR A 232 -1.29 -31.00 -2.26
C TYR A 232 -0.60 -31.54 -3.52
N MET A 233 0.60 -31.04 -3.85
CA MET A 233 1.35 -31.49 -5.03
C MET A 233 1.73 -32.96 -4.98
N VAL A 234 2.18 -33.45 -3.82
CA VAL A 234 2.50 -34.88 -3.66
C VAL A 234 1.22 -35.73 -3.71
N MET A 235 0.13 -35.26 -3.12
CA MET A 235 -1.16 -35.96 -3.14
C MET A 235 -1.73 -36.08 -4.56
N MET A 236 -1.56 -35.06 -5.41
CA MET A 236 -2.11 -35.04 -6.77
C MET A 236 -1.21 -35.71 -7.80
N TYR A 237 0.11 -35.57 -7.71
CA TYR A 237 1.05 -35.97 -8.77
C TYR A 237 2.02 -37.08 -8.37
N ASN A 238 1.82 -37.73 -7.23
CA ASN A 238 2.71 -38.74 -6.69
C ASN A 238 4.03 -38.17 -6.13
N ILE A 239 4.81 -39.05 -5.50
CA ILE A 239 6.01 -38.66 -4.74
C ILE A 239 7.05 -37.99 -5.64
N VAL A 240 7.43 -38.60 -6.76
CA VAL A 240 8.54 -38.09 -7.60
C VAL A 240 8.17 -36.78 -8.29
N PRO A 241 7.07 -36.63 -9.05
CA PRO A 241 6.70 -35.35 -9.64
C PRO A 241 6.31 -34.32 -8.59
N GLY A 242 5.62 -34.72 -7.52
CA GLY A 242 5.25 -33.83 -6.42
C GLY A 242 6.48 -33.23 -5.72
N MET A 243 7.49 -34.03 -5.40
CA MET A 243 8.75 -33.55 -4.82
C MET A 243 9.54 -32.66 -5.78
N MET A 244 9.47 -32.92 -7.08
CA MET A 244 10.10 -32.03 -8.07
C MET A 244 9.41 -30.66 -8.14
N ALA A 245 8.08 -30.61 -8.11
CA ALA A 245 7.35 -29.36 -8.00
C ALA A 245 7.66 -28.63 -6.69
N ASN A 246 7.77 -29.36 -5.58
CA ASN A 246 8.15 -28.81 -4.28
C ASN A 246 9.57 -28.24 -4.29
N LEU A 247 10.51 -28.90 -4.94
CA LEU A 247 11.87 -28.37 -5.13
C LEU A 247 11.83 -27.07 -5.94
N ALA A 248 11.08 -27.03 -7.04
CA ALA A 248 10.92 -25.80 -7.84
C ALA A 248 10.31 -24.67 -7.00
N LEU A 249 9.32 -24.97 -6.17
CA LEU A 249 8.67 -24.02 -5.27
C LEU A 249 9.64 -23.48 -4.21
N LEU A 250 10.46 -24.34 -3.62
CA LEU A 250 11.49 -23.98 -2.63
C LEU A 250 12.53 -23.04 -3.24
N VAL A 251 13.03 -23.39 -4.43
CA VAL A 251 13.98 -22.57 -5.19
C VAL A 251 13.35 -21.25 -5.63
N ASN A 252 12.05 -21.23 -5.96
CA ASN A 252 11.32 -20.01 -6.28
C ASN A 252 11.33 -19.03 -5.11
N VAL A 253 10.99 -19.50 -3.90
CA VAL A 253 11.03 -18.66 -2.68
C VAL A 253 12.44 -18.14 -2.43
N PHE A 254 13.43 -19.01 -2.53
CA PHE A 254 14.83 -18.65 -2.30
C PHE A 254 15.30 -17.54 -3.26
N PHE A 255 15.04 -17.69 -4.55
CA PHE A 255 15.42 -16.67 -5.53
C PHE A 255 14.60 -15.40 -5.40
N THR A 256 13.30 -15.48 -5.11
CA THR A 256 12.46 -14.30 -4.90
C THR A 256 12.97 -13.47 -3.71
N LEU A 257 13.28 -14.11 -2.58
CA LEU A 257 13.86 -13.43 -1.41
C LEU A 257 15.27 -12.89 -1.72
N GLY A 258 16.10 -13.67 -2.43
CA GLY A 258 17.44 -13.25 -2.84
C GLY A 258 17.44 -12.02 -3.74
N ILE A 259 16.51 -11.95 -4.70
CA ILE A 259 16.33 -10.80 -5.58
C ILE A 259 15.85 -9.58 -4.79
N LEU A 260 14.83 -9.74 -3.93
CA LEU A 260 14.30 -8.65 -3.11
C LEU A 260 15.38 -8.05 -2.20
N THR A 261 16.18 -8.89 -1.55
CA THR A 261 17.29 -8.42 -0.69
C THR A 261 18.41 -7.76 -1.50
N SER A 262 18.72 -8.27 -2.69
CA SER A 262 19.74 -7.69 -3.57
C SER A 262 19.38 -6.28 -4.05
N PHE A 263 18.10 -6.03 -4.31
CA PHE A 263 17.60 -4.71 -4.67
C PHE A 263 17.24 -3.82 -3.47
N GLN A 264 17.48 -4.28 -2.24
CA GLN A 264 17.10 -3.59 -1.00
C GLN A 264 15.61 -3.19 -0.99
N ALA A 265 14.77 -4.00 -1.63
CA ALA A 265 13.34 -3.75 -1.69
C ALA A 265 12.68 -4.02 -0.35
N ALA A 266 11.87 -3.08 0.13
CA ALA A 266 11.11 -3.25 1.36
C ALA A 266 9.98 -4.27 1.14
N LEU A 267 9.90 -5.29 2.00
CA LEU A 267 8.81 -6.25 2.00
C LEU A 267 7.63 -5.68 2.80
N THR A 268 6.62 -5.22 2.09
CA THR A 268 5.37 -4.70 2.68
C THR A 268 4.38 -5.84 2.98
N LEU A 269 3.35 -5.60 3.81
CA LEU A 269 2.29 -6.60 4.04
C LEU A 269 1.58 -7.03 2.75
N PRO A 270 1.15 -6.12 1.85
CA PRO A 270 0.68 -6.51 0.53
C PRO A 270 1.75 -7.23 -0.30
N GLY A 271 3.04 -6.87 -0.14
CA GLY A 271 4.15 -7.58 -0.77
C GLY A 271 4.27 -9.03 -0.33
N LEU A 272 4.06 -9.32 0.96
CA LEU A 272 3.92 -10.70 1.46
C LEU A 272 2.76 -11.43 0.77
N ALA A 273 1.59 -10.79 0.64
CA ALA A 273 0.46 -11.38 -0.07
C ALA A 273 0.78 -11.66 -1.55
N GLY A 274 1.52 -10.77 -2.22
CA GLY A 274 2.03 -10.97 -3.57
C GLY A 274 2.99 -12.15 -3.68
N MET A 275 3.88 -12.32 -2.70
CA MET A 275 4.78 -13.47 -2.63
C MET A 275 4.01 -14.78 -2.43
N VAL A 276 3.04 -14.81 -1.51
CA VAL A 276 2.20 -16.00 -1.25
C VAL A 276 1.36 -16.34 -2.49
N LEU A 277 0.82 -15.34 -3.18
CA LEU A 277 0.10 -15.56 -4.44
C LEU A 277 1.02 -16.12 -5.52
N SER A 278 2.27 -15.66 -5.59
CA SER A 278 3.24 -16.19 -6.55
C SER A 278 3.56 -17.66 -6.34
N LEU A 279 3.41 -18.20 -5.11
CA LEU A 279 3.50 -19.64 -4.85
C LEU A 279 2.40 -20.42 -5.58
N GLY A 280 1.16 -19.91 -5.53
CA GLY A 280 0.04 -20.52 -6.25
C GLY A 280 0.28 -20.57 -7.76
N THR A 281 0.75 -19.44 -8.33
CA THR A 281 1.06 -19.38 -9.77
C THR A 281 2.31 -20.17 -10.16
N ALA A 282 3.28 -20.33 -9.25
CA ALA A 282 4.48 -21.14 -9.50
C ALA A 282 4.15 -22.63 -9.64
N VAL A 283 3.17 -23.11 -8.88
CA VAL A 283 2.68 -24.49 -8.98
C VAL A 283 1.90 -24.72 -10.28
N ASP A 284 1.17 -23.70 -10.75
CA ASP A 284 0.32 -23.77 -11.93
C ASP A 284 1.09 -24.22 -13.20
N ALA A 285 2.30 -23.68 -13.41
CA ALA A 285 3.17 -24.09 -14.50
C ALA A 285 3.56 -25.58 -14.41
N ASN A 286 3.86 -26.08 -13.22
CA ASN A 286 4.17 -27.51 -13.02
C ASN A 286 2.94 -28.40 -13.25
N VAL A 287 1.76 -27.98 -12.76
CA VAL A 287 0.49 -28.65 -13.01
C VAL A 287 0.26 -28.82 -14.52
N LEU A 288 0.47 -27.75 -15.29
CA LEU A 288 0.31 -27.75 -16.73
C LEU A 288 1.23 -28.74 -17.42
N ILE A 289 2.51 -28.74 -17.06
CA ILE A 289 3.50 -29.67 -17.59
C ILE A 289 3.11 -31.12 -17.27
N TYR A 290 2.73 -31.39 -16.01
CA TYR A 290 2.40 -32.75 -15.58
C TYR A 290 1.12 -33.29 -16.22
N GLU A 291 0.09 -32.45 -16.38
CA GLU A 291 -1.13 -32.89 -17.11
C GLU A 291 -0.83 -33.18 -18.58
N ARG A 292 0.04 -32.41 -19.26
CA ARG A 292 0.49 -32.73 -20.63
C ARG A 292 1.32 -34.00 -20.68
N ILE A 293 2.21 -34.26 -19.74
CA ILE A 293 2.96 -35.53 -19.65
C ILE A 293 1.99 -36.70 -19.47
N LYS A 294 0.95 -36.55 -18.62
CA LYS A 294 -0.09 -37.58 -18.44
C LYS A 294 -0.85 -37.87 -19.74
N GLU A 295 -1.19 -36.83 -20.52
CA GLU A 295 -1.82 -37.01 -21.85
C GLU A 295 -0.91 -37.80 -22.81
N GLU A 296 0.37 -37.46 -22.88
CA GLU A 296 1.35 -38.11 -23.75
C GLU A 296 1.63 -39.58 -23.33
N LEU A 297 1.66 -39.83 -22.01
CA LEU A 297 1.76 -41.22 -21.50
C LEU A 297 0.53 -42.06 -21.84
N ARG A 298 -0.67 -41.47 -21.76
CA ARG A 298 -1.93 -42.13 -22.14
C ARG A 298 -2.01 -42.41 -23.64
N SER A 299 -1.36 -41.59 -24.47
CA SER A 299 -1.24 -41.84 -25.90
C SER A 299 -0.27 -42.99 -26.27
N GLY A 300 0.38 -43.59 -25.24
CA GLY A 300 1.29 -44.74 -25.41
C GLY A 300 2.76 -44.39 -25.63
N LYS A 301 3.15 -43.12 -25.46
CA LYS A 301 4.57 -42.71 -25.57
C LYS A 301 5.37 -43.20 -24.37
N GLY A 302 6.62 -43.57 -24.60
CA GLY A 302 7.55 -43.92 -23.53
C GLY A 302 7.88 -42.69 -22.65
N MET A 303 8.27 -42.90 -21.39
CA MET A 303 8.49 -41.87 -20.40
C MET A 303 9.37 -40.72 -20.91
N LYS A 304 10.50 -41.01 -21.51
CA LYS A 304 11.45 -40.02 -22.03
C LYS A 304 10.83 -39.14 -23.13
N GLN A 305 10.07 -39.74 -24.03
CA GLN A 305 9.36 -39.02 -25.09
C GLN A 305 8.17 -38.23 -24.54
N ALA A 306 7.43 -38.80 -23.59
CA ALA A 306 6.29 -38.14 -22.96
C ALA A 306 6.72 -36.91 -22.16
N VAL A 307 7.82 -36.97 -21.41
CA VAL A 307 8.37 -35.81 -20.70
C VAL A 307 8.83 -34.73 -21.68
N ALA A 308 9.61 -35.09 -22.71
CA ALA A 308 10.07 -34.13 -23.69
C ALA A 308 8.91 -33.45 -24.44
N ALA A 309 7.89 -34.21 -24.86
CA ALA A 309 6.70 -33.69 -25.51
C ALA A 309 5.84 -32.83 -24.53
N GLY A 310 5.69 -33.28 -23.29
CA GLY A 310 4.94 -32.53 -22.26
C GLY A 310 5.50 -31.13 -21.99
N TYR A 311 6.81 -31.01 -21.81
CA TYR A 311 7.48 -29.71 -21.67
C TYR A 311 7.36 -28.87 -22.95
N GLY A 312 7.55 -29.46 -24.14
CA GLY A 312 7.44 -28.74 -25.41
C GLY A 312 6.04 -28.20 -25.68
N ASN A 313 5.02 -29.04 -25.48
CA ASN A 313 3.62 -28.66 -25.72
C ASN A 313 3.05 -27.72 -24.67
N ALA A 314 3.54 -27.80 -23.42
CA ALA A 314 3.13 -26.88 -22.34
C ALA A 314 3.77 -25.49 -22.42
N PHE A 315 4.96 -25.37 -23.03
CA PHE A 315 5.76 -24.15 -23.02
C PHE A 315 5.00 -22.92 -23.51
N SER A 316 4.33 -23.02 -24.66
CA SER A 316 3.58 -21.90 -25.24
C SER A 316 2.50 -21.37 -24.29
N ALA A 317 1.72 -22.27 -23.70
CA ALA A 317 0.64 -21.89 -22.79
C ALA A 317 1.17 -21.30 -21.48
N ILE A 318 2.29 -21.82 -20.93
CA ILE A 318 2.95 -21.29 -19.74
C ILE A 318 3.51 -19.88 -20.02
N PHE A 319 4.15 -19.70 -21.18
CA PHE A 319 4.69 -18.39 -21.56
C PHE A 319 3.58 -17.36 -21.69
N ASP A 320 2.51 -17.68 -22.42
CA ASP A 320 1.36 -16.78 -22.62
C ASP A 320 0.71 -16.38 -21.30
N SER A 321 0.52 -17.34 -20.39
CA SER A 321 -0.05 -17.13 -19.06
C SER A 321 0.82 -16.19 -18.20
N ASN A 322 2.11 -16.47 -18.14
CA ASN A 322 3.03 -15.63 -17.37
C ASN A 322 3.17 -14.21 -17.96
N LEU A 323 3.16 -14.11 -19.30
CA LEU A 323 3.24 -12.82 -19.98
C LEU A 323 1.99 -11.95 -19.73
N THR A 324 0.79 -12.53 -19.75
CA THR A 324 -0.44 -11.78 -19.42
C THR A 324 -0.46 -11.32 -17.95
N SER A 325 -0.02 -12.15 -17.04
CA SER A 325 0.13 -11.79 -15.63
C SER A 325 1.22 -10.71 -15.43
N LEU A 326 2.30 -10.77 -16.22
CA LEU A 326 3.36 -9.77 -16.20
C LEU A 326 2.87 -8.40 -16.72
N ILE A 327 2.06 -8.37 -17.78
CA ILE A 327 1.45 -7.15 -18.31
C ILE A 327 0.62 -6.45 -17.23
N THR A 328 -0.24 -7.20 -16.53
CA THR A 328 -1.05 -6.63 -15.44
C THR A 328 -0.19 -6.23 -14.24
N GLY A 329 0.85 -6.99 -13.92
CA GLY A 329 1.83 -6.64 -12.89
C GLY A 329 2.57 -5.33 -13.18
N VAL A 330 3.01 -5.11 -14.43
CA VAL A 330 3.68 -3.88 -14.86
C VAL A 330 2.73 -2.69 -14.81
N ILE A 331 1.48 -2.85 -15.24
CA ILE A 331 0.46 -1.80 -15.11
C ILE A 331 0.29 -1.44 -13.64
N LEU A 332 0.15 -2.44 -12.77
CA LEU A 332 0.02 -2.22 -11.33
C LEU A 332 1.26 -1.55 -10.71
N LEU A 333 2.46 -1.89 -11.17
CA LEU A 333 3.71 -1.28 -10.72
C LEU A 333 3.80 0.21 -11.12
N THR A 334 3.34 0.54 -12.31
CA THR A 334 3.43 1.92 -12.85
C THR A 334 2.34 2.83 -12.31
N THR A 335 1.14 2.30 -12.10
CA THR A 335 -0.02 3.08 -11.64
C THR A 335 -0.22 3.02 -10.12
N GLY A 336 0.27 1.98 -9.47
CA GLY A 336 0.17 1.79 -8.02
C GLY A 336 1.06 2.75 -7.23
N THR A 337 0.64 3.07 -6.03
CA THR A 337 1.38 3.89 -5.07
C THR A 337 1.66 3.12 -3.79
N GLY A 338 2.66 3.53 -3.01
CA GLY A 338 2.95 2.98 -1.68
C GLY A 338 2.95 1.45 -1.59
N PRO A 339 2.06 0.88 -0.75
CA PRO A 339 2.01 -0.57 -0.48
C PRO A 339 1.73 -1.44 -1.71
N ILE A 340 0.98 -0.93 -2.70
CA ILE A 340 0.65 -1.68 -3.93
C ILE A 340 1.89 -1.89 -4.80
N ARG A 341 2.81 -0.93 -4.85
CA ARG A 341 4.09 -1.12 -5.54
C ARG A 341 4.88 -2.29 -4.98
N GLY A 342 4.89 -2.43 -3.64
CA GLY A 342 5.50 -3.57 -2.98
C GLY A 342 4.88 -4.90 -3.42
N PHE A 343 3.54 -4.97 -3.46
CA PHE A 343 2.82 -6.13 -3.99
C PHE A 343 3.18 -6.43 -5.44
N ALA A 344 3.09 -5.43 -6.33
CA ALA A 344 3.39 -5.60 -7.76
C ALA A 344 4.83 -6.05 -8.00
N THR A 345 5.79 -5.49 -7.26
CA THR A 345 7.21 -5.87 -7.35
C THR A 345 7.43 -7.32 -6.98
N THR A 346 6.89 -7.77 -5.83
CA THR A 346 7.05 -9.16 -5.38
C THR A 346 6.35 -10.13 -6.32
N TRP A 347 5.17 -9.76 -6.83
CA TRP A 347 4.41 -10.59 -7.76
C TRP A 347 5.12 -10.74 -9.12
N ILE A 348 5.64 -9.64 -9.70
CA ILE A 348 6.41 -9.67 -10.95
C ILE A 348 7.66 -10.55 -10.81
N ILE A 349 8.43 -10.35 -9.74
CA ILE A 349 9.62 -11.17 -9.46
C ILE A 349 9.22 -12.64 -9.33
N GLY A 350 8.16 -12.92 -8.56
CA GLY A 350 7.65 -14.28 -8.38
C GLY A 350 7.23 -14.95 -9.69
N ILE A 351 6.57 -14.24 -10.62
CA ILE A 351 6.19 -14.73 -11.95
C ILE A 351 7.43 -15.08 -12.77
N ILE A 352 8.42 -14.21 -12.84
CA ILE A 352 9.65 -14.43 -13.62
C ILE A 352 10.43 -15.64 -13.08
N VAL A 353 10.58 -15.69 -11.76
CA VAL A 353 11.28 -16.79 -11.10
C VAL A 353 10.51 -18.09 -11.23
N SER A 354 9.17 -18.07 -11.13
CA SER A 354 8.34 -19.28 -11.30
C SER A 354 8.46 -19.86 -12.69
N PHE A 355 8.46 -19.02 -13.72
CA PHE A 355 8.68 -19.46 -15.10
C PHE A 355 10.05 -20.15 -15.26
N PHE A 356 11.10 -19.55 -14.71
CA PHE A 356 12.45 -20.12 -14.73
C PHE A 356 12.51 -21.47 -13.99
N THR A 357 12.00 -21.54 -12.78
CA THR A 357 12.09 -22.75 -11.94
C THR A 357 11.24 -23.89 -12.48
N ALA A 358 10.01 -23.62 -12.96
CA ALA A 358 9.11 -24.63 -13.46
C ALA A 358 9.49 -25.16 -14.85
N VAL A 359 10.02 -24.32 -15.75
CA VAL A 359 10.30 -24.71 -17.14
C VAL A 359 11.74 -25.19 -17.30
N PHE A 360 12.72 -24.47 -16.74
CA PHE A 360 14.13 -24.79 -16.96
C PHE A 360 14.70 -25.70 -15.89
N LEU A 361 14.53 -25.38 -14.61
CA LEU A 361 15.15 -26.13 -13.52
C LEU A 361 14.58 -27.54 -13.42
N THR A 362 13.26 -27.69 -13.41
CA THR A 362 12.63 -29.02 -13.32
C THR A 362 12.94 -29.88 -14.55
N ARG A 363 12.93 -29.29 -15.75
CA ARG A 363 13.32 -29.98 -16.98
C ARG A 363 14.75 -30.51 -16.92
N LEU A 364 15.69 -29.68 -16.48
CA LEU A 364 17.10 -30.05 -16.33
C LEU A 364 17.26 -31.32 -15.46
N VAL A 365 16.53 -31.36 -14.34
CA VAL A 365 16.57 -32.51 -13.42
C VAL A 365 15.92 -33.74 -14.03
N TYR A 366 14.78 -33.61 -14.72
CA TYR A 366 14.15 -34.72 -15.43
C TYR A 366 15.05 -35.25 -16.53
N ASP A 367 15.60 -34.40 -17.39
CA ASP A 367 16.50 -34.82 -18.49
C ASP A 367 17.75 -35.50 -17.94
N TYR A 368 18.36 -35.01 -16.87
CA TYR A 368 19.49 -35.62 -16.20
C TYR A 368 19.16 -37.06 -15.69
N LYS A 369 18.03 -37.17 -14.95
CA LYS A 369 17.64 -38.47 -14.36
C LYS A 369 17.22 -39.49 -15.43
N LEU A 370 16.44 -39.06 -16.43
CA LEU A 370 15.99 -39.96 -17.53
C LEU A 370 17.14 -40.36 -18.45
N ASN A 371 18.15 -39.51 -18.65
CA ASN A 371 19.32 -39.89 -19.46
C ASN A 371 20.23 -40.91 -18.75
N HIS A 372 20.11 -41.05 -17.42
CA HIS A 372 20.78 -42.07 -16.63
C HIS A 372 19.86 -43.27 -16.31
N ASP A 373 18.79 -43.46 -17.09
CA ASP A 373 17.79 -44.52 -16.96
C ASP A 373 17.12 -44.62 -15.59
N LYS A 374 17.14 -43.50 -14.84
CA LYS A 374 16.40 -43.33 -13.58
C LYS A 374 15.03 -42.73 -13.85
N TRP A 375 14.05 -43.07 -13.03
CA TRP A 375 12.66 -42.58 -13.14
C TRP A 375 11.90 -43.02 -14.38
N MET A 376 12.35 -44.06 -15.10
CA MET A 376 11.67 -44.61 -16.32
C MET A 376 10.26 -45.13 -16.00
N HIS A 377 9.98 -45.53 -14.76
CA HIS A 377 8.67 -46.06 -14.33
C HIS A 377 7.96 -45.12 -13.35
N CYS A 378 8.32 -43.83 -13.31
CA CYS A 378 7.67 -42.91 -12.42
C CYS A 378 6.23 -42.64 -12.86
N LYS A 379 5.31 -42.60 -11.88
CA LYS A 379 3.90 -42.33 -12.13
C LYS A 379 3.62 -40.86 -11.86
N PHE A 380 2.82 -40.19 -12.72
CA PHE A 380 2.38 -38.80 -12.58
C PHE A 380 0.97 -38.69 -12.01
N ASP A 381 0.39 -39.78 -11.54
CA ASP A 381 -0.91 -39.83 -10.93
C ASP A 381 -0.91 -40.64 -9.64
N THR A 382 -1.87 -40.37 -8.78
CA THR A 382 -2.15 -41.08 -7.54
C THR A 382 -3.52 -41.74 -7.62
N ALA A 383 -3.89 -42.55 -6.63
CA ALA A 383 -5.24 -43.12 -6.53
C ALA A 383 -6.32 -42.04 -6.49
N VAL A 384 -6.01 -40.85 -5.92
CA VAL A 384 -6.93 -39.70 -5.87
C VAL A 384 -7.06 -39.00 -7.22
N SER A 385 -5.96 -38.79 -7.92
CA SER A 385 -5.96 -38.04 -9.19
C SER A 385 -6.18 -38.86 -10.44
N HIS A 386 -6.06 -40.18 -10.35
CA HIS A 386 -6.13 -41.09 -11.50
C HIS A 386 -7.47 -41.01 -12.24
N ASN A 387 -8.58 -40.98 -11.50
CA ASN A 387 -9.94 -40.96 -12.07
C ASN A 387 -10.63 -39.58 -11.93
N LEU A 388 -9.88 -38.53 -11.59
CA LEU A 388 -10.47 -37.20 -11.38
C LEU A 388 -11.02 -36.67 -12.72
N MET A 389 -12.33 -36.55 -12.83
CA MET A 389 -13.04 -36.06 -14.03
C MET A 389 -12.89 -36.88 -15.30
N GLN A 390 -12.30 -38.09 -15.26
CA GLN A 390 -12.16 -38.93 -16.43
C GLN A 390 -13.50 -39.55 -16.85
N GLY A 391 -13.75 -39.58 -18.15
CA GLY A 391 -14.93 -40.23 -18.75
C GLY A 391 -16.26 -39.49 -18.61
N LYS A 392 -16.31 -38.39 -17.82
CA LYS A 392 -17.50 -37.55 -17.70
C LYS A 392 -17.52 -36.52 -18.83
N LYS A 393 -18.49 -36.61 -19.72
CA LYS A 393 -18.70 -35.64 -20.82
C LYS A 393 -19.85 -34.71 -20.44
N TYR A 394 -19.52 -33.53 -19.90
CA TYR A 394 -20.51 -32.50 -19.59
C TYR A 394 -20.91 -31.73 -20.85
N LYS A 395 -22.18 -31.37 -20.97
CA LYS A 395 -22.71 -30.66 -22.14
C LYS A 395 -22.73 -29.13 -21.88
N PHE A 396 -21.57 -28.53 -21.58
CA PHE A 396 -21.45 -27.08 -21.25
C PHE A 396 -22.03 -26.18 -22.36
N MET A 397 -21.68 -26.49 -23.63
CA MET A 397 -22.11 -25.67 -24.75
C MET A 397 -23.61 -25.80 -25.09
N SER A 398 -24.33 -26.79 -24.56
CA SER A 398 -25.78 -26.83 -24.70
C SER A 398 -26.50 -25.88 -23.79
N MET A 399 -25.87 -25.49 -22.66
CA MET A 399 -26.44 -24.63 -21.61
C MET A 399 -26.07 -23.14 -21.80
N TYR A 400 -25.38 -22.74 -22.89
CA TYR A 400 -24.82 -21.39 -23.02
C TYR A 400 -25.89 -20.28 -22.92
N LYS A 401 -27.11 -20.50 -23.42
CA LYS A 401 -28.19 -19.52 -23.30
C LYS A 401 -28.62 -19.30 -21.83
N THR A 402 -28.76 -20.39 -21.09
CA THR A 402 -29.10 -20.34 -19.66
C THR A 402 -28.01 -19.67 -18.86
N THR A 403 -26.73 -20.00 -19.14
CA THR A 403 -25.59 -19.39 -18.43
C THR A 403 -25.45 -17.91 -18.72
N PHE A 404 -25.69 -17.46 -19.97
CA PHE A 404 -25.75 -16.03 -20.28
C PHE A 404 -26.90 -15.32 -19.59
N THR A 405 -28.08 -15.95 -19.52
CA THR A 405 -29.21 -15.35 -18.79
C THR A 405 -28.87 -15.17 -17.31
N VAL A 406 -28.28 -16.21 -16.68
CA VAL A 406 -27.81 -16.12 -15.28
C VAL A 406 -26.75 -15.03 -15.12
N ALA A 407 -25.76 -14.95 -16.02
CA ALA A 407 -24.73 -13.93 -15.98
C ALA A 407 -25.29 -12.50 -16.12
N ILE A 408 -26.25 -12.30 -17.04
CA ILE A 408 -26.91 -10.99 -17.21
C ILE A 408 -27.73 -10.63 -15.97
N VAL A 409 -28.49 -11.58 -15.39
CA VAL A 409 -29.25 -11.34 -14.16
C VAL A 409 -28.31 -10.99 -13.01
N ALA A 410 -27.21 -11.72 -12.86
CA ALA A 410 -26.20 -11.43 -11.85
C ALA A 410 -25.58 -10.02 -12.06
N ALA A 411 -25.25 -9.66 -13.31
CA ALA A 411 -24.74 -8.33 -13.63
C ALA A 411 -25.74 -7.23 -13.28
N VAL A 412 -27.02 -7.43 -13.59
CA VAL A 412 -28.09 -6.47 -13.24
C VAL A 412 -28.23 -6.33 -11.72
N VAL A 413 -28.18 -7.45 -10.96
CA VAL A 413 -28.20 -7.43 -9.49
C VAL A 413 -26.99 -6.69 -8.93
N PHE A 414 -25.79 -6.93 -9.44
CA PHE A 414 -24.56 -6.26 -8.99
C PHE A 414 -24.58 -4.76 -9.31
N ILE A 415 -24.98 -4.39 -10.51
CA ILE A 415 -25.14 -2.98 -10.90
C ILE A 415 -26.25 -2.32 -10.07
N GLY A 416 -27.38 -2.99 -9.86
CA GLY A 416 -28.46 -2.52 -9.00
C GLY A 416 -28.00 -2.31 -7.55
N SER A 417 -27.26 -3.26 -7.00
CA SER A 417 -26.67 -3.14 -5.66
C SER A 417 -25.73 -1.92 -5.56
N PHE A 418 -24.92 -1.69 -6.60
CA PHE A 418 -24.03 -0.53 -6.65
C PHE A 418 -24.79 0.79 -6.56
N PHE A 419 -25.94 0.93 -7.25
CA PHE A 419 -26.73 2.15 -7.20
C PHE A 419 -27.57 2.29 -5.91
N VAL A 420 -28.01 1.18 -5.30
CA VAL A 420 -28.88 1.20 -4.10
C VAL A 420 -28.04 1.29 -2.82
N ARG A 421 -27.02 0.47 -2.69
CA ARG A 421 -26.17 0.37 -1.49
C ARG A 421 -24.85 1.13 -1.59
N GLY A 422 -24.38 1.38 -2.82
CA GLY A 422 -23.07 1.97 -3.07
C GLY A 422 -21.91 1.03 -2.71
N LEU A 423 -20.76 1.64 -2.48
CA LEU A 423 -19.53 0.99 -2.07
C LEU A 423 -18.98 1.65 -0.82
N SER A 424 -18.48 0.86 0.13
CA SER A 424 -17.74 1.37 1.28
C SER A 424 -16.35 1.79 0.83
N LYS A 425 -16.14 3.09 0.68
CA LYS A 425 -14.87 3.67 0.22
C LYS A 425 -13.99 4.02 1.41
N SER A 426 -12.72 3.62 1.35
CA SER A 426 -11.72 4.07 2.32
C SER A 426 -11.30 5.52 2.09
N ILE A 427 -10.52 6.06 3.01
CA ILE A 427 -9.92 7.41 2.88
C ILE A 427 -9.01 7.55 1.65
N ASP A 428 -8.52 6.45 1.08
CA ASP A 428 -7.72 6.45 -0.15
C ASP A 428 -8.50 7.03 -1.34
N PHE A 429 -9.83 6.88 -1.33
CA PHE A 429 -10.73 7.36 -2.40
C PHE A 429 -11.50 8.63 -2.03
N THR A 430 -11.70 8.89 -0.73
CA THR A 430 -12.49 10.03 -0.25
C THR A 430 -11.62 11.17 0.26
N GLY A 431 -10.38 10.89 0.59
CA GLY A 431 -9.57 11.74 1.46
C GLY A 431 -10.06 11.64 2.91
N GLY A 432 -9.19 11.87 3.86
CA GLY A 432 -9.54 11.82 5.27
C GLY A 432 -8.41 11.34 6.16
N ARG A 433 -8.77 11.04 7.40
CA ARG A 433 -7.91 10.45 8.44
C ARG A 433 -8.51 9.17 8.95
N ASN A 434 -7.68 8.16 9.14
CA ASN A 434 -8.01 6.93 9.85
C ASN A 434 -7.20 6.85 11.13
N TYR A 435 -7.85 6.57 12.22
CA TYR A 435 -7.23 6.28 13.52
C TYR A 435 -7.61 4.87 13.92
N VAL A 436 -6.64 4.00 14.12
CA VAL A 436 -6.87 2.68 14.69
C VAL A 436 -6.72 2.81 16.21
N VAL A 437 -7.83 2.71 16.91
CA VAL A 437 -7.88 2.81 18.36
C VAL A 437 -8.03 1.43 18.96
N GLN A 438 -7.15 1.08 19.88
CA GLN A 438 -7.26 -0.13 20.70
C GLN A 438 -7.90 0.22 22.03
N PHE A 439 -9.01 -0.41 22.33
CA PHE A 439 -9.75 -0.24 23.58
C PHE A 439 -9.36 -1.32 24.59
N GLU A 440 -9.60 -1.03 25.87
CA GLU A 440 -9.38 -1.99 26.96
C GLU A 440 -10.43 -3.09 26.96
N ASN A 441 -11.67 -2.72 26.69
CA ASN A 441 -12.83 -3.63 26.60
C ASN A 441 -13.37 -3.67 25.16
N PRO A 442 -14.07 -4.74 24.77
CA PRO A 442 -14.77 -4.77 23.50
C PRO A 442 -15.79 -3.63 23.38
N VAL A 443 -15.81 -2.95 22.24
CA VAL A 443 -16.70 -1.83 21.94
C VAL A 443 -17.38 -2.05 20.60
N GLU A 444 -18.67 -1.75 20.52
CA GLU A 444 -19.40 -1.84 19.24
C GLU A 444 -19.12 -0.62 18.35
N PRO A 445 -18.85 -0.82 17.06
CA PRO A 445 -18.60 0.29 16.12
C PRO A 445 -19.72 1.32 16.06
N GLU A 446 -20.97 0.89 16.22
CA GLU A 446 -22.13 1.77 16.19
C GLU A 446 -22.18 2.73 17.38
N GLN A 447 -21.74 2.28 18.55
CA GLN A 447 -21.58 3.14 19.72
C GLN A 447 -20.56 4.27 19.45
N ILE A 448 -19.44 3.95 18.77
CA ILE A 448 -18.44 4.94 18.40
C ILE A 448 -18.97 5.91 17.36
N ARG A 449 -19.70 5.42 16.35
CA ARG A 449 -20.33 6.29 15.34
C ARG A 449 -21.25 7.32 15.98
N THR A 450 -22.09 6.87 16.93
CA THR A 450 -23.02 7.76 17.65
C THR A 450 -22.27 8.81 18.45
N VAL A 451 -21.21 8.41 19.18
CA VAL A 451 -20.38 9.33 19.99
C VAL A 451 -19.64 10.35 19.12
N LEU A 452 -19.15 9.93 17.97
CA LEU A 452 -18.33 10.78 17.10
C LEU A 452 -19.14 11.60 16.09
N GLY A 453 -20.38 11.20 15.80
CA GLY A 453 -21.23 11.86 14.81
C GLY A 453 -21.47 13.35 15.08
N ASP A 454 -21.46 13.75 16.35
CA ASP A 454 -21.64 15.13 16.79
C ASP A 454 -20.32 15.81 17.23
N ALA A 455 -19.22 15.06 17.29
CA ALA A 455 -17.97 15.58 17.80
C ALA A 455 -17.14 16.33 16.74
N PHE A 456 -17.16 15.88 15.51
CA PHE A 456 -16.40 16.45 14.41
C PHE A 456 -17.27 17.45 13.61
N VAL A 457 -17.09 18.74 13.89
CA VAL A 457 -17.78 19.84 13.19
C VAL A 457 -16.75 20.69 12.47
N ASN A 458 -16.91 20.84 11.16
CA ASN A 458 -16.04 21.65 10.31
C ASN A 458 -16.18 23.14 10.62
N ALA A 459 -15.27 23.97 10.13
CA ALA A 459 -15.27 25.41 10.32
C ALA A 459 -16.52 26.12 9.76
N ASP A 460 -17.18 25.51 8.76
CA ASP A 460 -18.44 25.99 8.14
C ASP A 460 -19.70 25.57 8.91
N GLY A 461 -19.55 24.86 10.05
CA GLY A 461 -20.65 24.33 10.84
C GLY A 461 -21.22 22.99 10.32
N SER A 462 -20.72 22.44 9.23
CA SER A 462 -21.11 21.14 8.74
C SER A 462 -20.51 20.02 9.61
N LYS A 463 -21.27 18.91 9.76
CA LYS A 463 -20.73 17.72 10.42
C LYS A 463 -19.79 16.97 9.48
N ALA A 464 -18.59 16.65 9.94
CA ALA A 464 -17.68 15.80 9.18
C ALA A 464 -18.22 14.38 9.11
N THR A 465 -17.95 13.71 7.97
CA THR A 465 -18.26 12.29 7.83
C THR A 465 -17.38 11.49 8.79
N THR A 466 -18.00 10.67 9.63
CA THR A 466 -17.32 9.77 10.56
C THR A 466 -17.73 8.33 10.29
N GLY A 467 -16.74 7.44 10.27
CA GLY A 467 -16.92 5.99 10.16
C GLY A 467 -16.28 5.28 11.33
N ALA A 468 -16.83 4.15 11.74
CA ALA A 468 -16.19 3.25 12.69
C ALA A 468 -16.38 1.80 12.22
N ILE A 469 -15.29 1.05 12.17
CA ILE A 469 -15.27 -0.34 11.71
C ILE A 469 -14.38 -1.15 12.64
N ALA A 470 -14.91 -2.29 13.14
CA ALA A 470 -14.12 -3.21 13.94
C ALA A 470 -13.00 -3.83 13.09
N ILE A 471 -11.80 -3.89 13.65
CA ILE A 471 -10.64 -4.59 13.11
C ILE A 471 -10.33 -5.75 14.06
N GLY A 472 -10.32 -6.96 13.53
CA GLY A 472 -10.13 -8.15 14.34
C GLY A 472 -11.41 -8.73 14.92
N THR A 473 -11.26 -9.87 15.55
CA THR A 473 -12.38 -10.64 16.12
C THR A 473 -12.56 -10.41 17.63
N ASP A 474 -11.66 -9.64 18.23
CA ASP A 474 -11.67 -9.36 19.67
C ASP A 474 -12.60 -8.21 20.09
N GLY A 475 -13.12 -7.45 19.11
CA GLY A 475 -13.96 -6.28 19.35
C GLY A 475 -13.27 -5.12 20.08
N LYS A 476 -11.96 -5.23 20.31
CA LYS A 476 -11.18 -4.22 21.06
C LYS A 476 -10.49 -3.22 20.15
N THR A 477 -10.33 -3.52 18.89
CA THR A 477 -9.64 -2.67 17.94
C THR A 477 -10.63 -2.12 16.91
N ILE A 478 -10.76 -0.80 16.86
CA ILE A 478 -11.69 -0.13 15.94
C ILE A 478 -10.95 0.93 15.13
N ARG A 479 -11.18 0.89 13.82
CA ARG A 479 -10.76 1.96 12.91
C ARG A 479 -11.83 3.05 12.91
N VAL A 480 -11.42 4.24 13.23
CA VAL A 480 -12.23 5.46 13.14
C VAL A 480 -11.77 6.26 11.95
N SER A 481 -12.67 6.56 11.02
CA SER A 481 -12.42 7.36 9.83
C SER A 481 -13.10 8.72 9.97
N THR A 482 -12.43 9.82 9.54
CA THR A 482 -13.05 11.15 9.48
C THR A 482 -12.44 11.99 8.36
N ASN A 483 -13.26 12.83 7.73
CA ASN A 483 -12.83 13.86 6.78
C ASN A 483 -12.77 15.26 7.39
N TYR A 484 -12.71 15.37 8.73
CA TYR A 484 -12.67 16.63 9.46
C TYR A 484 -11.57 17.54 8.91
N MET A 485 -11.96 18.74 8.45
CA MET A 485 -11.09 19.80 7.93
C MET A 485 -9.95 19.29 7.02
N ILE A 486 -10.20 18.28 6.20
CA ILE A 486 -9.16 17.63 5.39
C ILE A 486 -8.58 18.55 4.29
N GLU A 487 -9.32 19.59 3.88
CA GLU A 487 -8.87 20.61 2.93
C GLU A 487 -7.96 21.67 3.58
N SER A 488 -7.96 21.76 4.90
CA SER A 488 -7.12 22.72 5.63
C SER A 488 -5.64 22.32 5.58
N ASN A 489 -4.79 23.26 5.24
CA ASN A 489 -3.34 23.09 5.21
C ASN A 489 -2.65 23.42 6.55
N SER A 490 -3.42 23.66 7.63
CA SER A 490 -2.83 23.97 8.94
C SER A 490 -2.22 22.69 9.56
N PRO A 491 -0.98 22.71 10.01
CA PRO A 491 -0.34 21.58 10.68
C PRO A 491 -0.99 21.22 12.03
N THR A 492 -1.78 22.13 12.61
CA THR A 492 -2.44 21.93 13.92
C THR A 492 -3.73 21.12 13.83
N VAL A 493 -4.31 20.94 12.62
CA VAL A 493 -5.60 20.26 12.45
C VAL A 493 -5.51 18.76 12.78
N ASP A 494 -4.35 18.15 12.58
CA ASP A 494 -4.15 16.75 12.93
C ASP A 494 -4.19 16.55 14.45
N ASP A 495 -3.49 17.42 15.20
CA ASP A 495 -3.55 17.44 16.66
C ASP A 495 -4.94 17.79 17.21
N GLU A 496 -5.65 18.70 16.53
CA GLU A 496 -7.03 19.05 16.88
C GLU A 496 -7.97 17.85 16.69
N ALA A 497 -7.86 17.13 15.57
CA ALA A 497 -8.69 15.97 15.28
C ALA A 497 -8.46 14.85 16.33
N GLU A 498 -7.22 14.57 16.70
CA GLU A 498 -6.88 13.59 17.73
C GLU A 498 -7.38 14.02 19.11
N THR A 499 -7.32 15.32 19.40
CA THR A 499 -7.84 15.88 20.66
C THR A 499 -9.36 15.79 20.73
N ILE A 500 -10.07 16.04 19.61
CA ILE A 500 -11.52 15.88 19.51
C ILE A 500 -11.90 14.41 19.71
N LEU A 501 -11.18 13.51 19.03
CA LEU A 501 -11.38 12.06 19.17
C LEU A 501 -11.23 11.61 20.62
N TYR A 502 -10.13 11.99 21.28
CA TYR A 502 -9.89 11.68 22.68
C TYR A 502 -11.00 12.18 23.59
N ASN A 503 -11.37 13.47 23.47
CA ASN A 503 -12.38 14.09 24.31
C ASN A 503 -13.76 13.45 24.15
N ALA A 504 -14.14 13.11 22.92
CA ALA A 504 -15.40 12.43 22.63
C ALA A 504 -15.45 11.02 23.24
N LEU A 505 -14.40 10.23 23.04
CA LEU A 505 -14.29 8.88 23.58
C LEU A 505 -14.21 8.87 25.12
N LYS A 506 -13.49 9.84 25.70
CA LYS A 506 -13.39 10.01 27.15
C LYS A 506 -14.72 10.40 27.79
N LYS A 507 -15.47 11.32 27.14
CA LYS A 507 -16.82 11.71 27.59
C LYS A 507 -17.81 10.52 27.59
N ALA A 508 -17.60 9.59 26.67
CA ALA A 508 -18.38 8.34 26.59
C ALA A 508 -17.86 7.22 27.50
N ASN A 509 -16.84 7.47 28.33
CA ASN A 509 -16.16 6.49 29.21
C ASN A 509 -15.59 5.26 28.44
N LEU A 510 -15.26 5.42 27.16
CA LEU A 510 -14.66 4.37 26.33
C LEU A 510 -13.14 4.32 26.45
N VAL A 511 -12.52 5.41 26.88
CA VAL A 511 -11.09 5.57 27.09
C VAL A 511 -10.83 6.11 28.49
N SER A 512 -9.94 5.44 29.24
CA SER A 512 -9.58 5.79 30.62
C SER A 512 -8.26 6.58 30.74
N GLN A 513 -7.58 6.87 29.63
CA GLN A 513 -6.33 7.64 29.59
C GLN A 513 -6.48 9.01 30.27
N LYS A 514 -5.41 9.43 30.98
CA LYS A 514 -5.41 10.71 31.72
C LYS A 514 -5.11 11.92 30.85
N SER A 515 -4.36 11.75 29.76
CA SER A 515 -3.95 12.84 28.87
C SER A 515 -4.07 12.46 27.40
N VAL A 516 -4.12 13.48 26.54
CA VAL A 516 -4.13 13.33 25.08
C VAL A 516 -2.82 12.70 24.59
N GLU A 517 -1.69 13.08 25.20
CA GLU A 517 -0.37 12.55 24.84
C GLU A 517 -0.28 11.05 25.11
N ALA A 518 -0.85 10.57 26.22
CA ALA A 518 -0.91 9.15 26.53
C ALA A 518 -1.83 8.39 25.54
N PHE A 519 -2.93 9.01 25.11
CA PHE A 519 -3.84 8.45 24.11
C PHE A 519 -3.20 8.37 22.71
N LYS A 520 -2.37 9.33 22.37
CA LYS A 520 -1.61 9.36 21.10
C LYS A 520 -0.43 8.39 21.06
N ASN A 521 0.04 7.94 22.22
CA ASN A 521 1.21 7.06 22.29
C ASN A 521 0.83 5.61 21.97
N PRO A 522 1.31 5.04 20.86
CA PRO A 522 0.98 3.69 20.44
C PRO A 522 1.55 2.59 21.36
N ASP A 523 2.48 2.93 22.24
CA ASP A 523 3.09 1.98 23.19
C ASP A 523 2.27 1.85 24.48
N VAL A 524 1.38 2.81 24.77
CA VAL A 524 0.55 2.84 25.98
C VAL A 524 -0.79 2.17 25.71
N ARG A 525 -0.93 0.91 26.10
CA ARG A 525 -2.13 0.10 25.82
C ARG A 525 -3.21 0.16 26.90
N GLN A 526 -2.82 0.37 28.16
CA GLN A 526 -3.77 0.44 29.27
C GLN A 526 -4.58 1.72 29.19
N GLY A 527 -5.89 1.61 29.18
CA GLY A 527 -6.80 2.74 29.12
C GLY A 527 -7.21 3.20 27.72
N GLY A 528 -6.77 2.52 26.69
CA GLY A 528 -7.07 2.82 25.28
C GLY A 528 -6.09 3.82 24.63
N SER A 529 -5.64 3.54 23.40
CA SER A 529 -4.70 4.40 22.67
C SER A 529 -4.84 4.27 21.16
N ILE A 530 -4.38 5.27 20.42
CA ILE A 530 -4.19 5.22 18.97
C ILE A 530 -2.95 4.38 18.69
N ILE A 531 -3.13 3.23 18.03
CA ILE A 531 -2.03 2.31 17.65
C ILE A 531 -1.56 2.50 16.20
N SER A 532 -2.37 3.17 15.37
CA SER A 532 -2.01 3.55 14.01
C SER A 532 -2.82 4.75 13.56
N SER A 533 -2.21 5.63 12.77
CA SER A 533 -2.90 6.73 12.10
C SER A 533 -2.48 6.80 10.65
N THR A 534 -3.44 7.14 9.78
CA THR A 534 -3.20 7.34 8.33
C THR A 534 -3.96 8.58 7.89
N LYS A 535 -3.31 9.42 7.09
CA LYS A 535 -3.90 10.61 6.48
C LYS A 535 -3.71 10.56 4.97
N VAL A 536 -4.76 10.85 4.23
CA VAL A 536 -4.74 10.96 2.77
C VAL A 536 -5.40 12.28 2.36
N GLY A 537 -4.65 13.14 1.68
CA GLY A 537 -5.16 14.41 1.20
C GLY A 537 -6.12 14.24 0.00
N PRO A 538 -7.04 15.20 -0.24
CA PRO A 538 -8.06 15.10 -1.30
C PRO A 538 -7.46 14.98 -2.71
N SER A 539 -6.32 15.65 -2.98
CA SER A 539 -5.63 15.56 -4.26
C SER A 539 -5.14 14.15 -4.54
N VAL A 540 -4.50 13.52 -3.54
CA VAL A 540 -3.99 12.14 -3.65
C VAL A 540 -5.14 11.16 -3.81
N ALA A 541 -6.23 11.31 -3.06
CA ALA A 541 -7.42 10.47 -3.19
C ALA A 541 -8.04 10.54 -4.60
N LYS A 542 -8.06 11.73 -5.21
CA LYS A 542 -8.51 11.92 -6.59
C LYS A 542 -7.58 11.23 -7.58
N ASP A 543 -6.27 11.37 -7.41
CA ASP A 543 -5.27 10.75 -8.29
C ASP A 543 -5.33 9.22 -8.20
N ILE A 544 -5.49 8.66 -6.98
CA ILE A 544 -5.70 7.22 -6.76
C ILE A 544 -6.96 6.75 -7.46
N THR A 545 -8.07 7.49 -7.33
CA THR A 545 -9.36 7.14 -7.96
C THR A 545 -9.25 7.09 -9.48
N MET A 546 -8.67 8.12 -10.09
CA MET A 546 -8.48 8.18 -11.54
C MET A 546 -7.48 7.14 -12.02
N GLY A 547 -6.39 6.95 -11.28
CA GLY A 547 -5.39 5.92 -11.54
C GLY A 547 -5.99 4.52 -11.52
N ALA A 548 -6.88 4.22 -10.57
CA ALA A 548 -7.59 2.94 -10.49
C ALA A 548 -8.43 2.65 -11.74
N ILE A 549 -9.25 3.63 -12.16
CA ILE A 549 -10.11 3.48 -13.35
C ILE A 549 -9.26 3.26 -14.61
N TYR A 550 -8.23 4.08 -14.80
CA TYR A 550 -7.35 3.97 -15.96
C TYR A 550 -6.58 2.65 -15.95
N SER A 551 -6.12 2.17 -14.80
CA SER A 551 -5.38 0.91 -14.70
C SER A 551 -6.19 -0.29 -15.16
N VAL A 552 -7.45 -0.39 -14.71
CA VAL A 552 -8.35 -1.48 -15.11
C VAL A 552 -8.67 -1.39 -16.60
N LEU A 553 -8.94 -0.18 -17.12
CA LEU A 553 -9.22 0.02 -18.53
C LEU A 553 -8.01 -0.34 -19.41
N PHE A 554 -6.80 0.13 -19.04
CA PHE A 554 -5.58 -0.20 -19.76
C PHE A 554 -5.26 -1.69 -19.70
N ALA A 555 -5.49 -2.35 -18.56
CA ALA A 555 -5.30 -3.79 -18.44
C ALA A 555 -6.21 -4.56 -19.40
N LEU A 556 -7.50 -4.22 -19.45
CA LEU A 556 -8.45 -4.87 -20.36
C LEU A 556 -8.09 -4.62 -21.84
N ILE A 557 -7.68 -3.41 -22.20
CA ILE A 557 -7.23 -3.07 -23.57
C ILE A 557 -5.94 -3.82 -23.91
N ALA A 558 -4.95 -3.81 -23.04
CA ALA A 558 -3.67 -4.48 -23.28
C ALA A 558 -3.85 -5.99 -23.46
N ILE A 559 -4.69 -6.61 -22.62
CA ILE A 559 -5.01 -8.03 -22.72
C ILE A 559 -5.79 -8.30 -24.00
N PHE A 560 -6.79 -7.47 -24.36
CA PHE A 560 -7.51 -7.61 -25.63
C PHE A 560 -6.55 -7.62 -26.81
N LEU A 561 -5.65 -6.65 -26.88
CA LEU A 561 -4.65 -6.54 -27.95
C LEU A 561 -3.67 -7.72 -27.96
N TYR A 562 -3.20 -8.13 -26.77
CA TYR A 562 -2.33 -9.29 -26.66
C TYR A 562 -3.00 -10.57 -27.21
N ILE A 563 -4.24 -10.85 -26.79
CA ILE A 563 -5.00 -12.01 -27.28
C ILE A 563 -5.27 -11.91 -28.77
N LEU A 564 -5.56 -10.71 -29.29
CA LEU A 564 -5.76 -10.48 -30.72
C LEU A 564 -4.50 -10.83 -31.54
N ILE A 565 -3.35 -10.40 -31.11
CA ILE A 565 -2.06 -10.67 -31.75
C ILE A 565 -1.72 -12.16 -31.64
N ARG A 566 -1.93 -12.75 -30.47
CA ARG A 566 -1.54 -14.14 -30.15
C ARG A 566 -2.40 -15.18 -30.88
N PHE A 567 -3.71 -14.98 -30.90
CA PHE A 567 -4.66 -15.92 -31.50
C PHE A 567 -5.04 -15.55 -32.94
N ARG A 568 -4.74 -14.32 -33.36
CA ARG A 568 -5.08 -13.79 -34.70
C ARG A 568 -6.56 -13.93 -35.04
N ASN A 569 -7.44 -13.89 -34.04
CA ASN A 569 -8.87 -14.03 -34.21
C ASN A 569 -9.62 -13.19 -33.16
N VAL A 570 -10.45 -12.26 -33.64
CA VAL A 570 -11.23 -11.33 -32.82
C VAL A 570 -12.18 -12.06 -31.85
N ALA A 571 -12.67 -13.24 -32.22
CA ALA A 571 -13.64 -14.00 -31.41
C ALA A 571 -13.05 -14.37 -30.03
N PHE A 572 -11.79 -14.79 -29.97
CA PHE A 572 -11.12 -15.11 -28.71
C PHE A 572 -10.83 -13.86 -27.88
N SER A 573 -10.47 -12.74 -28.52
CA SER A 573 -10.22 -11.47 -27.82
C SER A 573 -11.51 -10.93 -27.21
N VAL A 574 -12.60 -10.91 -27.93
CA VAL A 574 -13.91 -10.47 -27.43
C VAL A 574 -14.39 -11.39 -26.31
N GLY A 575 -14.29 -12.73 -26.51
CA GLY A 575 -14.70 -13.71 -25.51
C GLY A 575 -13.95 -13.55 -24.18
N SER A 576 -12.61 -13.36 -24.25
CA SER A 576 -11.79 -13.14 -23.06
C SER A 576 -12.11 -11.82 -22.37
N THR A 577 -12.19 -10.72 -23.11
CA THR A 577 -12.39 -9.39 -22.53
C THR A 577 -13.77 -9.23 -21.87
N VAL A 578 -14.83 -9.77 -22.51
CA VAL A 578 -16.17 -9.77 -21.91
C VAL A 578 -16.19 -10.57 -20.62
N ALA A 579 -15.54 -11.74 -20.60
CA ALA A 579 -15.46 -12.55 -19.39
C ALA A 579 -14.62 -11.87 -18.27
N LEU A 580 -13.50 -11.23 -18.61
CA LEU A 580 -12.68 -10.49 -17.63
C LEU A 580 -13.42 -9.28 -17.06
N ALA A 581 -14.16 -8.54 -17.90
CA ALA A 581 -15.00 -7.44 -17.43
C ALA A 581 -16.11 -7.94 -16.49
N PHE A 582 -16.69 -9.11 -16.79
CA PHE A 582 -17.68 -9.74 -15.91
C PHE A 582 -17.04 -10.22 -14.60
N ASP A 583 -15.83 -10.76 -14.62
CA ASP A 583 -15.10 -11.17 -13.40
C ASP A 583 -14.84 -9.97 -12.47
N ALA A 584 -14.34 -8.87 -13.04
CA ALA A 584 -14.14 -7.62 -12.28
C ALA A 584 -15.47 -7.08 -11.73
N LEU A 585 -16.54 -7.05 -12.55
CA LEU A 585 -17.87 -6.62 -12.11
C LEU A 585 -18.41 -7.52 -10.99
N THR A 586 -18.18 -8.82 -11.06
CA THR A 586 -18.61 -9.78 -10.04
C THR A 586 -17.94 -9.48 -8.69
N VAL A 587 -16.63 -9.27 -8.66
CA VAL A 587 -15.91 -8.93 -7.41
C VAL A 587 -16.42 -7.61 -6.84
N ILE A 588 -16.55 -6.56 -7.66
CA ILE A 588 -17.10 -5.25 -7.23
C ILE A 588 -18.54 -5.41 -6.74
N GLY A 589 -19.34 -6.21 -7.42
CA GLY A 589 -20.74 -6.48 -7.08
C GLY A 589 -20.91 -7.18 -5.73
N PHE A 590 -20.07 -8.17 -5.44
CA PHE A 590 -20.07 -8.82 -4.13
C PHE A 590 -19.65 -7.86 -3.00
N TYR A 591 -18.69 -6.97 -3.25
CA TYR A 591 -18.33 -5.93 -2.29
C TYR A 591 -19.49 -4.99 -2.01
N SER A 592 -20.20 -4.54 -3.04
CA SER A 592 -21.41 -3.73 -2.88
C SER A 592 -22.54 -4.46 -2.16
N LEU A 593 -22.70 -5.77 -2.41
CA LEU A 593 -23.79 -6.56 -1.85
C LEU A 593 -23.57 -6.93 -0.38
N LEU A 594 -22.33 -7.26 -0.02
CA LEU A 594 -21.99 -7.90 1.27
C LEU A 594 -21.42 -6.93 2.31
N TRP A 595 -21.03 -5.68 1.94
CA TRP A 595 -20.49 -4.76 2.93
C TRP A 595 -21.50 -4.49 4.05
N GLY A 596 -21.02 -4.53 5.29
CA GLY A 596 -21.87 -4.44 6.50
C GLY A 596 -22.63 -5.69 6.86
N LEU A 597 -22.59 -6.78 6.04
CA LEU A 597 -23.23 -8.07 6.35
C LEU A 597 -22.22 -9.11 6.85
N VAL A 598 -20.96 -8.98 6.49
CA VAL A 598 -19.89 -9.92 6.90
C VAL A 598 -19.11 -9.37 8.08
N PRO A 599 -18.52 -10.23 8.92
CA PRO A 599 -17.82 -9.84 10.14
C PRO A 599 -16.40 -9.30 9.90
N PHE A 600 -16.08 -8.84 8.68
CA PHE A 600 -14.81 -8.21 8.32
C PHE A 600 -15.04 -7.06 7.36
N SER A 601 -14.07 -6.16 7.28
CA SER A 601 -14.17 -4.96 6.44
C SER A 601 -14.12 -5.31 4.95
N LEU A 602 -15.11 -4.85 4.19
CA LEU A 602 -15.14 -4.83 2.73
C LEU A 602 -15.01 -3.39 2.20
N GLU A 603 -14.15 -2.59 2.83
CA GLU A 603 -13.80 -1.28 2.30
C GLU A 603 -12.96 -1.43 1.02
N ILE A 604 -13.30 -0.60 0.05
CA ILE A 604 -12.49 -0.46 -1.15
C ILE A 604 -11.35 0.51 -0.83
N ASP A 605 -10.15 -0.04 -0.78
CA ASP A 605 -8.89 0.66 -0.59
C ASP A 605 -7.96 0.47 -1.81
N GLN A 606 -6.75 0.97 -1.73
CA GLN A 606 -5.77 0.76 -2.80
C GLN A 606 -5.48 -0.72 -3.03
N THR A 607 -5.46 -1.56 -1.97
CA THR A 607 -5.17 -2.99 -2.10
C THR A 607 -6.25 -3.73 -2.88
N PHE A 608 -7.50 -3.29 -2.80
CA PHE A 608 -8.60 -3.80 -3.60
C PHE A 608 -8.39 -3.58 -5.10
N ILE A 609 -7.82 -2.43 -5.52
CA ILE A 609 -7.46 -2.20 -6.93
C ILE A 609 -6.41 -3.23 -7.37
N GLY A 610 -5.41 -3.45 -6.52
CA GLY A 610 -4.41 -4.49 -6.73
C GLY A 610 -5.05 -5.86 -6.91
N ALA A 611 -6.04 -6.21 -6.08
CA ALA A 611 -6.79 -7.45 -6.20
C ALA A 611 -7.54 -7.56 -7.53
N ILE A 612 -8.28 -6.53 -7.96
CA ILE A 612 -9.01 -6.53 -9.24
C ILE A 612 -8.07 -6.74 -10.43
N LEU A 613 -6.96 -6.00 -10.48
CA LEU A 613 -5.98 -6.15 -11.56
C LEU A 613 -5.33 -7.53 -11.55
N THR A 614 -5.06 -8.06 -10.37
CA THR A 614 -4.52 -9.41 -10.21
C THR A 614 -5.52 -10.47 -10.64
N VAL A 615 -6.80 -10.32 -10.28
CA VAL A 615 -7.90 -11.20 -10.75
C VAL A 615 -7.98 -11.19 -12.27
N VAL A 616 -7.92 -10.03 -12.90
CA VAL A 616 -7.92 -9.90 -14.37
C VAL A 616 -6.71 -10.62 -14.98
N GLY A 617 -5.51 -10.44 -14.39
CA GLY A 617 -4.28 -11.11 -14.84
C GLY A 617 -4.24 -12.60 -14.60
N TYR A 618 -4.84 -13.08 -13.51
CA TYR A 618 -4.94 -14.51 -13.20
C TYR A 618 -6.04 -15.21 -14.02
N SER A 619 -7.21 -14.59 -14.09
CA SER A 619 -8.38 -15.18 -14.78
C SER A 619 -8.18 -15.37 -16.27
N ILE A 620 -7.33 -14.57 -16.92
CA ILE A 620 -7.00 -14.76 -18.33
C ILE A 620 -6.23 -16.07 -18.59
N ASN A 621 -5.47 -16.57 -17.61
CA ASN A 621 -4.69 -17.78 -17.71
C ASN A 621 -5.58 -18.98 -18.10
N ASP A 622 -6.66 -19.22 -17.37
CA ASP A 622 -7.61 -20.31 -17.67
C ASP A 622 -8.23 -20.14 -19.07
N LYS A 623 -8.57 -18.90 -19.44
CA LYS A 623 -9.18 -18.59 -20.75
C LYS A 623 -8.23 -18.90 -21.91
N VAL A 624 -6.96 -18.50 -21.79
CA VAL A 624 -5.92 -18.76 -22.82
C VAL A 624 -5.74 -20.24 -23.06
N VAL A 625 -5.72 -21.04 -22.00
CA VAL A 625 -5.54 -22.48 -22.09
C VAL A 625 -6.71 -23.18 -22.76
N VAL A 626 -7.94 -22.81 -22.37
CA VAL A 626 -9.14 -23.35 -23.01
C VAL A 626 -9.18 -22.94 -24.49
N PHE A 627 -8.82 -21.70 -24.81
CA PHE A 627 -8.79 -21.21 -26.19
C PHE A 627 -7.68 -21.85 -27.03
N ASP A 628 -6.52 -22.14 -26.44
CA ASP A 628 -5.45 -22.86 -27.15
C ASP A 628 -5.91 -24.27 -27.51
N ARG A 629 -6.60 -24.97 -26.60
CA ARG A 629 -7.19 -26.28 -26.87
C ARG A 629 -8.31 -26.21 -27.90
N ILE A 630 -9.19 -25.21 -27.86
CA ILE A 630 -10.22 -24.99 -28.86
C ILE A 630 -9.55 -24.78 -30.24
N ARG A 631 -8.52 -23.94 -30.32
CA ARG A 631 -7.78 -23.70 -31.56
C ARG A 631 -7.11 -24.97 -32.11
N GLU A 632 -6.51 -25.78 -31.23
CA GLU A 632 -5.92 -27.07 -31.59
C GLU A 632 -6.98 -28.01 -32.18
N ASN A 633 -8.12 -28.19 -31.50
CA ASN A 633 -9.20 -29.05 -31.97
C ASN A 633 -9.86 -28.55 -33.26
N LEU A 634 -9.99 -27.25 -33.46
CA LEU A 634 -10.49 -26.66 -34.70
C LEU A 634 -9.54 -26.91 -35.90
N LYS A 635 -8.22 -26.92 -35.65
CA LYS A 635 -7.22 -27.26 -36.68
C LYS A 635 -7.20 -28.76 -37.02
N LEU A 636 -7.34 -29.61 -36.01
CA LEU A 636 -7.34 -31.07 -36.20
C LEU A 636 -8.62 -31.55 -36.88
N HIS A 637 -9.75 -30.89 -36.66
CA HIS A 637 -11.05 -31.25 -37.17
C HIS A 637 -11.74 -30.09 -37.90
N PRO A 638 -11.23 -29.62 -39.05
CA PRO A 638 -11.71 -28.41 -39.72
C PRO A 638 -13.17 -28.50 -40.19
N LYS A 639 -13.66 -29.73 -40.49
CA LYS A 639 -15.05 -29.98 -40.90
C LYS A 639 -15.98 -30.39 -39.75
N GLY A 640 -15.48 -30.44 -38.51
CA GLY A 640 -16.24 -30.85 -37.34
C GLY A 640 -17.27 -29.81 -36.90
N ASP A 641 -18.33 -30.25 -36.19
CA ASP A 641 -19.29 -29.35 -35.59
C ASP A 641 -18.62 -28.50 -34.49
N ARG A 642 -18.60 -27.21 -34.71
CA ARG A 642 -17.94 -26.23 -33.79
C ARG A 642 -18.45 -26.32 -32.37
N GLN A 643 -19.76 -26.53 -32.16
CA GLN A 643 -20.34 -26.65 -30.84
C GLN A 643 -19.79 -27.87 -30.10
N GLN A 644 -19.66 -29.00 -30.80
CA GLN A 644 -19.11 -30.23 -30.24
C GLN A 644 -17.61 -30.09 -29.95
N LEU A 645 -16.85 -29.43 -30.85
CA LEU A 645 -15.42 -29.20 -30.67
C LEU A 645 -15.14 -28.27 -29.48
N PHE A 646 -15.89 -27.19 -29.32
CA PHE A 646 -15.79 -26.33 -28.16
C PHE A 646 -16.11 -27.09 -26.86
N ASN A 647 -17.20 -27.89 -26.88
CA ASN A 647 -17.58 -28.71 -25.73
C ASN A 647 -16.52 -29.77 -25.37
N ALA A 648 -15.93 -30.39 -26.35
CA ALA A 648 -14.84 -31.37 -26.16
C ALA A 648 -13.60 -30.69 -25.55
N SER A 649 -13.18 -29.55 -26.10
CA SER A 649 -12.04 -28.77 -25.61
C SER A 649 -12.19 -28.34 -24.16
N ILE A 650 -13.39 -27.87 -23.76
CA ILE A 650 -13.69 -27.52 -22.37
C ILE A 650 -13.58 -28.75 -21.46
N ASN A 651 -14.14 -29.89 -21.86
CA ASN A 651 -14.05 -31.11 -21.06
C ASN A 651 -12.61 -31.63 -20.92
N GLU A 652 -11.81 -31.54 -21.96
CA GLU A 652 -10.40 -31.95 -21.97
C GLU A 652 -9.54 -31.10 -21.03
N THR A 653 -9.84 -29.81 -20.91
CA THR A 653 -9.10 -28.89 -20.03
C THR A 653 -9.65 -28.81 -18.62
N LEU A 654 -10.84 -29.37 -18.35
CA LEU A 654 -11.58 -29.18 -17.10
C LEU A 654 -10.81 -29.64 -15.85
N ALA A 655 -10.26 -30.86 -15.89
CA ALA A 655 -9.51 -31.42 -14.76
C ALA A 655 -8.31 -30.55 -14.39
N ARG A 656 -7.62 -30.03 -15.38
CA ARG A 656 -6.50 -29.14 -15.21
C ARG A 656 -6.94 -27.80 -14.62
N THR A 657 -7.95 -27.16 -15.20
CA THR A 657 -8.47 -25.86 -14.73
C THR A 657 -8.93 -25.95 -13.25
N ILE A 658 -9.57 -27.05 -12.85
CA ILE A 658 -9.93 -27.28 -11.46
C ILE A 658 -8.69 -27.44 -10.57
N ASN A 659 -7.67 -28.19 -11.02
CA ASN A 659 -6.45 -28.38 -10.24
C ASN A 659 -5.69 -27.07 -10.00
N THR A 660 -5.55 -26.23 -11.04
CA THR A 660 -4.87 -24.93 -10.94
C THR A 660 -5.65 -23.96 -10.02
N SER A 661 -6.96 -23.90 -10.18
CA SER A 661 -7.80 -23.05 -9.31
C SER A 661 -7.80 -23.55 -7.85
N THR A 662 -7.79 -24.87 -7.63
CA THR A 662 -7.75 -25.45 -6.28
C THR A 662 -6.42 -25.15 -5.59
N SER A 663 -5.27 -25.27 -6.27
CA SER A 663 -3.96 -24.95 -5.70
C SER A 663 -3.89 -23.49 -5.26
N THR A 664 -4.37 -22.57 -6.08
CA THR A 664 -4.40 -21.14 -5.76
C THR A 664 -5.42 -20.83 -4.67
N LEU A 665 -6.58 -21.49 -4.65
CA LEU A 665 -7.58 -21.32 -3.58
C LEU A 665 -7.07 -21.79 -2.23
N ILE A 666 -6.31 -22.88 -2.14
CA ILE A 666 -5.68 -23.33 -0.88
C ILE A 666 -4.83 -22.21 -0.30
N VAL A 667 -3.99 -21.60 -1.13
CA VAL A 667 -3.10 -20.50 -0.75
C VAL A 667 -3.91 -19.28 -0.28
N LEU A 668 -4.91 -18.87 -1.05
CA LEU A 668 -5.74 -17.71 -0.73
C LEU A 668 -6.59 -17.92 0.52
N LEU A 669 -7.10 -19.12 0.75
CA LEU A 669 -7.83 -19.46 1.96
C LEU A 669 -6.92 -19.42 3.21
N CYS A 670 -5.67 -19.85 3.10
CA CYS A 670 -4.71 -19.72 4.19
C CYS A 670 -4.48 -18.25 4.55
N ILE A 671 -4.30 -17.38 3.54
CA ILE A 671 -4.14 -15.95 3.79
C ILE A 671 -5.42 -15.34 4.36
N PHE A 672 -6.58 -15.72 3.85
CA PHE A 672 -7.88 -15.22 4.33
C PHE A 672 -8.13 -15.55 5.80
N ILE A 673 -7.79 -16.77 6.22
CA ILE A 673 -8.04 -17.26 7.60
C ILE A 673 -6.95 -16.79 8.56
N LEU A 674 -5.67 -16.87 8.16
CA LEU A 674 -4.51 -16.70 9.04
C LEU A 674 -3.78 -15.36 8.84
N GLY A 675 -3.97 -14.68 7.72
CA GLY A 675 -3.17 -13.52 7.32
C GLY A 675 -3.49 -12.20 8.03
N GLY A 676 -4.49 -12.20 8.92
CA GLY A 676 -4.91 -11.00 9.65
C GLY A 676 -5.80 -10.06 8.84
N ASP A 677 -6.34 -9.04 9.52
CA ASP A 677 -7.39 -8.20 8.95
C ASP A 677 -6.91 -7.30 7.82
N SER A 678 -5.64 -6.90 7.84
CA SER A 678 -5.05 -6.01 6.83
C SER A 678 -5.05 -6.59 5.42
N ILE A 679 -4.98 -7.92 5.28
CA ILE A 679 -4.95 -8.60 3.97
C ILE A 679 -6.17 -9.49 3.73
N ARG A 680 -7.11 -9.55 4.69
CA ARG A 680 -8.31 -10.40 4.60
C ARG A 680 -9.23 -9.96 3.47
N SER A 681 -9.51 -8.65 3.37
CA SER A 681 -10.33 -8.07 2.30
C SER A 681 -9.72 -8.37 0.93
N PHE A 682 -8.42 -8.10 0.76
CA PHE A 682 -7.68 -8.43 -0.46
C PHE A 682 -7.80 -9.92 -0.84
N SER A 683 -7.59 -10.82 0.14
CA SER A 683 -7.68 -12.26 -0.10
C SER A 683 -9.09 -12.69 -0.48
N PHE A 684 -10.12 -12.08 0.11
CA PHE A 684 -11.52 -12.34 -0.25
C PHE A 684 -11.82 -11.95 -1.69
N ALA A 685 -11.37 -10.76 -2.13
CA ALA A 685 -11.49 -10.34 -3.53
C ALA A 685 -10.84 -11.33 -4.48
N MET A 686 -9.64 -11.80 -4.13
CA MET A 686 -8.91 -12.80 -4.91
C MET A 686 -9.61 -14.15 -4.95
N ILE A 687 -10.17 -14.63 -3.83
CA ILE A 687 -10.96 -15.88 -3.79
C ILE A 687 -12.15 -15.79 -4.74
N LEU A 688 -12.92 -14.69 -4.66
CA LEU A 688 -14.03 -14.46 -5.59
C LEU A 688 -13.53 -14.45 -7.04
N GLY A 689 -12.43 -13.75 -7.29
CA GLY A 689 -11.83 -13.64 -8.61
C GLY A 689 -11.40 -14.99 -9.20
N VAL A 690 -10.76 -15.85 -8.41
CA VAL A 690 -10.36 -17.20 -8.85
C VAL A 690 -11.57 -18.09 -9.11
N VAL A 691 -12.54 -18.12 -8.19
CA VAL A 691 -13.74 -18.95 -8.35
C VAL A 691 -14.56 -18.52 -9.55
N PHE A 692 -14.90 -17.23 -9.65
CA PHE A 692 -15.72 -16.74 -10.75
C PHE A 692 -14.94 -16.64 -12.05
N GLY A 693 -13.61 -16.40 -12.03
CA GLY A 693 -12.73 -16.44 -13.19
C GLY A 693 -12.67 -17.82 -13.84
N THR A 694 -12.61 -18.87 -13.03
CA THR A 694 -12.69 -20.26 -13.50
C THR A 694 -14.05 -20.57 -14.09
N LEU A 695 -15.14 -20.16 -13.44
CA LEU A 695 -16.49 -20.35 -13.97
C LEU A 695 -16.69 -19.56 -15.26
N SER A 696 -16.22 -18.32 -15.33
CA SER A 696 -16.40 -17.47 -16.51
C SER A 696 -15.61 -17.97 -17.73
N SER A 697 -14.48 -18.66 -17.55
CA SER A 697 -13.72 -19.26 -18.65
C SER A 697 -14.55 -20.33 -19.39
N ILE A 698 -15.33 -21.11 -18.63
CA ILE A 698 -16.16 -22.18 -19.15
C ILE A 698 -17.50 -21.65 -19.69
N PHE A 699 -18.18 -20.79 -18.89
CA PHE A 699 -19.58 -20.44 -19.09
C PHE A 699 -19.80 -19.11 -19.81
N ILE A 700 -18.78 -18.25 -19.91
CA ILE A 700 -18.88 -16.94 -20.57
C ILE A 700 -17.89 -16.81 -21.72
N ALA A 701 -16.57 -16.98 -21.46
CA ALA A 701 -15.53 -16.75 -22.46
C ALA A 701 -15.68 -17.68 -23.67
N SER A 702 -15.78 -18.99 -23.42
CA SER A 702 -15.88 -20.00 -24.48
C SER A 702 -17.18 -19.88 -25.27
N PRO A 703 -18.37 -19.75 -24.67
CA PRO A 703 -19.59 -19.52 -25.43
C PRO A 703 -19.62 -18.18 -26.20
N MET A 704 -19.02 -17.12 -25.63
CA MET A 704 -18.95 -15.82 -26.33
C MET A 704 -18.05 -15.92 -27.56
N ALA A 705 -16.88 -16.57 -27.42
CA ALA A 705 -16.02 -16.84 -28.56
C ALA A 705 -16.72 -17.68 -29.65
N TYR A 706 -17.52 -18.68 -29.25
CA TYR A 706 -18.34 -19.46 -30.18
C TYR A 706 -19.37 -18.63 -30.96
N ILE A 707 -20.06 -17.71 -30.26
CA ILE A 707 -21.06 -16.83 -30.88
C ILE A 707 -20.40 -15.91 -31.90
N VAL A 708 -19.27 -15.27 -31.54
CA VAL A 708 -18.56 -14.33 -32.43
C VAL A 708 -17.92 -15.06 -33.61
N LEU A 709 -17.40 -16.28 -33.41
CA LEU A 709 -16.82 -17.08 -34.47
C LEU A 709 -17.85 -17.55 -35.50
N GLY A 710 -19.16 -17.56 -35.15
CA GLY A 710 -20.30 -17.99 -35.97
C GLY A 710 -20.54 -19.51 -35.91
N ARG A 711 -21.81 -19.90 -36.12
CA ARG A 711 -22.29 -21.26 -35.97
C ARG A 711 -21.87 -22.21 -37.12
N LYS A 712 -21.62 -21.67 -38.33
CA LYS A 712 -21.30 -22.46 -39.54
C LYS A 712 -19.92 -22.06 -40.05
N ILE A 713 -19.18 -23.05 -40.54
CA ILE A 713 -18.05 -22.81 -41.44
C ILE A 713 -18.64 -22.15 -42.69
N LYS A 714 -18.24 -20.91 -43.01
CA LYS A 714 -18.44 -20.43 -44.38
C LYS A 714 -17.61 -21.37 -45.24
N GLU A 715 -18.25 -22.11 -46.15
CA GLU A 715 -17.55 -22.77 -47.23
C GLU A 715 -16.81 -21.65 -47.98
N GLU A 716 -15.49 -21.62 -47.89
CA GLU A 716 -14.69 -20.85 -48.86
C GLU A 716 -15.01 -21.41 -50.22
N PRO A 717 -15.36 -20.57 -51.22
CA PRO A 717 -15.62 -21.02 -52.55
C PRO A 717 -14.36 -21.79 -53.04
N ALA A 718 -14.55 -22.96 -53.59
CA ALA A 718 -13.54 -23.93 -54.04
C ALA A 718 -12.57 -23.37 -55.11
N GLU A 719 -12.66 -22.08 -55.47
CA GLU A 719 -11.81 -21.41 -56.46
C GLU A 719 -10.44 -20.93 -55.91
N GLU A 720 -10.29 -20.74 -54.59
CA GLU A 720 -8.97 -20.34 -54.06
C GLU A 720 -8.04 -21.52 -53.72
N ALA A 721 -8.56 -22.73 -53.57
CA ALA A 721 -7.75 -23.91 -53.33
C ALA A 721 -7.04 -24.42 -54.61
N ALA A 722 -7.56 -24.10 -55.78
CA ALA A 722 -6.96 -24.50 -57.06
C ALA A 722 -5.78 -23.59 -57.50
N VAL A 723 -5.62 -22.41 -56.90
CA VAL A 723 -4.51 -21.48 -57.21
C VAL A 723 -3.29 -21.69 -56.30
N ALA A 724 -3.46 -22.38 -55.19
CA ALA A 724 -2.36 -22.67 -54.24
C ALA A 724 -1.59 -23.96 -54.58
N GLU A 725 -2.12 -24.83 -55.45
CA GLU A 725 -1.41 -26.02 -55.93
C GLU A 725 -0.57 -25.79 -57.21
N VAL A 726 -0.55 -24.58 -57.77
CA VAL A 726 0.20 -24.20 -58.99
C VAL A 726 1.24 -23.11 -58.73
N LYS A 727 1.68 -22.95 -57.50
CA LYS A 727 2.86 -22.10 -57.23
C LYS A 727 3.87 -22.81 -56.34
#